data_b98d76c50a01103a4b750c56b49a9698
#
_entry.id   b98d76c50a01103a4b750c56b49a9698
#
_cell.length_a   1.000
_cell.length_b   1.000
_cell.length_c   1.000
_cell.angle_alpha   90.00
_cell.angle_beta   90.00
_cell.angle_gamma   90.00
#
_symmetry.space_group_name_H-M   'P 1'
#
loop_
_entity.id
_entity.type
_entity.pdbx_description
1 polymer ?
#
loop_
_entity_poly.entity_id
_entity_poly.type
_entity_poly.pdbx_seq_one_letter_code
_entity_poly.pdbx_strand_id
1 'polypeptide(L)'
;MSQENTQGNGARAYGFAGRLASMFIDSRLTPIVIIASILMGLFSVMMLPREEEPQIKVPMVDVMVRMPGASAKEVERRVTAPMEKLLWEVPGVEYVYSTSMTGASMVIVRFEVGSDLEDSLIKLNQKLQTNFDRIPHGVSMPLIKPHTIDDVPIMALTLHGESYDHYTLRRVATALEDQIKRIDEVAETRVIGGTRRQVRVELDPARLSSRGLSPMELIPALKESNQQAFPGLLTAQDQTVLVHTGRFFKDVGEVGDTVVGVYAGKPVFLREVADIVDGPEEPQDYVLFGDADSVEPAVTISVAKRPGANAVWVVDSIREKVAELEGSLIPNDMSVTVTRDYGETASEKSNELLLHMGIAVFGVALLILFFLGWRESIVVLLAIPSTLALTLLVFYLYGYTLNRITLFALIFSIGILVDDAIVVVENIVRHVRLPGASKKPLVKVALDAVDEVGNPTVLATWAVIAAILPMAFVGGLMGPYMRPIPVGASAAMVFSMLIAFTITPWAAMKVLKRRFMCEAELPEAERSALELEHAPDDWFTRLYHKIMDPLLAHASWRWIFLASIILLLLGSMSLVGLGWVKLKMLPFDNKSEFQIIINSPEGTSLETTAAVAREIAEAIKVEPEVDNYQVYAGAASPFNFNGLVRHYFARSGPYVADVQVNLLPKHHRKAQSHDIAKRIRPRVAEIARKHGVAAAVAEVPPGPPVLQTIVAEIYGPDDASRLALATRVKEI
;
A
#
# COMPACT_ATOMS: atom_id res chain seq x y z
N MET A 1 82.32 22.26 15.62
CA MET A 1 81.69 21.02 15.23
C MET A 1 80.21 21.30 15.22
N SER A 2 79.70 21.35 14.05
CA SER A 2 78.41 21.84 13.58
C SER A 2 77.27 20.92 14.04
N GLN A 3 76.27 21.54 14.66
CA GLN A 3 74.91 20.97 14.77
C GLN A 3 74.12 21.44 13.57
N GLU A 4 73.87 20.55 12.63
CA GLU A 4 72.93 20.75 11.55
C GLU A 4 71.48 20.66 12.07
N ASN A 5 70.82 21.79 11.92
CA ASN A 5 69.41 21.98 12.17
C ASN A 5 68.63 21.37 11.00
N THR A 6 68.19 20.13 11.12
CA THR A 6 67.18 19.52 10.25
C THR A 6 65.77 19.96 10.75
N GLN A 7 65.35 21.11 10.29
CA GLN A 7 63.92 21.47 10.30
C GLN A 7 63.21 20.57 9.29
N GLY A 8 62.72 19.44 9.77
CA GLY A 8 61.78 18.60 9.02
C GLY A 8 60.45 19.34 8.79
N ASN A 9 60.15 19.55 7.52
CA ASN A 9 58.89 20.05 7.03
C ASN A 9 57.81 19.02 7.36
N GLY A 10 57.22 19.09 8.59
CA GLY A 10 56.13 18.25 9.02
C GLY A 10 54.88 18.58 8.20
N ALA A 11 54.73 17.89 7.05
CA ALA A 11 53.48 17.88 6.34
C ALA A 11 52.43 17.28 7.30
N ARG A 12 51.53 18.13 7.81
CA ARG A 12 50.39 17.73 8.62
C ARG A 12 49.62 16.66 7.82
N ALA A 13 49.57 15.42 8.30
CA ALA A 13 48.81 14.38 7.66
C ALA A 13 47.33 14.72 7.80
N TYR A 14 46.66 14.95 6.67
CA TYR A 14 45.21 15.18 6.65
C TYR A 14 44.42 14.02 7.27
N GLY A 15 43.34 14.34 7.96
CA GLY A 15 42.37 13.37 8.43
C GLY A 15 41.62 12.70 7.27
N PHE A 16 40.60 11.91 7.59
CA PHE A 16 39.81 11.18 6.58
C PHE A 16 39.19 12.12 5.52
N ALA A 17 38.54 13.20 5.97
CA ALA A 17 37.86 14.17 5.10
C ALA A 17 38.85 14.91 4.18
N GLY A 18 39.96 15.40 4.75
CA GLY A 18 41.01 16.09 3.97
C GLY A 18 41.68 15.18 2.96
N ARG A 19 41.93 13.91 3.28
CA ARG A 19 42.47 12.90 2.31
C ARG A 19 41.50 12.66 1.18
N LEU A 20 40.20 12.44 1.49
CA LEU A 20 39.15 12.22 0.48
C LEU A 20 39.03 13.44 -0.43
N ALA A 21 38.96 14.64 0.14
CA ALA A 21 38.90 15.88 -0.62
C ALA A 21 40.11 16.06 -1.53
N SER A 22 41.33 15.72 -1.08
CA SER A 22 42.55 15.85 -1.87
C SER A 22 42.58 15.00 -3.14
N MET A 23 41.87 13.87 -3.15
CA MET A 23 41.77 13.00 -4.33
C MET A 23 40.84 13.55 -5.42
N PHE A 24 39.83 14.36 -5.04
CA PHE A 24 38.76 14.80 -5.93
C PHE A 24 38.81 16.29 -6.30
N ILE A 25 39.45 17.16 -5.49
CA ILE A 25 39.38 18.61 -5.62
C ILE A 25 39.89 19.16 -6.98
N ASP A 26 40.92 18.54 -7.55
CA ASP A 26 41.47 18.88 -8.87
C ASP A 26 41.24 17.75 -9.92
N SER A 27 40.49 16.74 -9.58
CA SER A 27 40.27 15.57 -10.44
C SER A 27 39.35 15.91 -11.62
N ARG A 28 39.72 15.45 -12.80
CA ARG A 28 38.86 15.49 -14.00
C ARG A 28 37.74 14.45 -13.94
N LEU A 29 37.79 13.53 -12.99
CA LEU A 29 36.73 12.53 -12.78
C LEU A 29 35.52 13.08 -12.02
N THR A 30 35.70 14.11 -11.20
CA THR A 30 34.62 14.65 -10.36
C THR A 30 33.39 15.09 -11.16
N PRO A 31 33.49 15.84 -12.28
CA PRO A 31 32.32 16.17 -13.10
C PRO A 31 31.65 14.93 -13.70
N ILE A 32 32.42 13.90 -14.04
CA ILE A 32 31.88 12.63 -14.55
C ILE A 32 31.06 11.93 -13.44
N VAL A 33 31.57 11.90 -12.21
CA VAL A 33 30.84 11.33 -11.05
C VAL A 33 29.54 12.09 -10.80
N ILE A 34 29.52 13.42 -10.90
CA ILE A 34 28.29 14.22 -10.75
C ILE A 34 27.26 13.83 -11.81
N ILE A 35 27.66 13.84 -13.08
CA ILE A 35 26.78 13.51 -14.20
C ILE A 35 26.28 12.06 -14.06
N ALA A 36 27.17 11.13 -13.74
CA ALA A 36 26.80 9.71 -13.52
C ALA A 36 25.82 9.56 -12.36
N SER A 37 26.02 10.26 -11.23
CA SER A 37 25.09 10.23 -10.10
C SER A 37 23.69 10.71 -10.50
N ILE A 38 23.62 11.84 -11.21
CA ILE A 38 22.33 12.41 -11.66
C ILE A 38 21.64 11.48 -12.67
N LEU A 39 22.40 10.91 -13.64
CA LEU A 39 21.84 9.97 -14.61
C LEU A 39 21.35 8.68 -13.96
N MET A 40 22.09 8.13 -13.00
CA MET A 40 21.64 6.98 -12.22
C MET A 40 20.38 7.28 -11.40
N GLY A 41 20.28 8.48 -10.83
CA GLY A 41 19.06 8.89 -10.14
C GLY A 41 17.87 9.02 -11.09
N LEU A 42 18.05 9.63 -12.25
CA LEU A 42 17.00 9.75 -13.26
C LEU A 42 16.54 8.35 -13.74
N PHE A 43 17.51 7.47 -14.04
CA PHE A 43 17.22 6.07 -14.34
C PHE A 43 16.40 5.40 -13.23
N SER A 44 16.79 5.59 -11.96
CA SER A 44 16.10 5.01 -10.82
C SER A 44 14.66 5.52 -10.70
N VAL A 45 14.41 6.83 -10.89
CA VAL A 45 13.05 7.40 -10.88
C VAL A 45 12.16 6.79 -11.97
N MET A 46 12.74 6.51 -13.16
CA MET A 46 12.01 5.91 -14.28
C MET A 46 11.72 4.43 -14.07
N MET A 47 12.65 3.70 -13.42
CA MET A 47 12.55 2.25 -13.24
C MET A 47 11.84 1.85 -11.94
N LEU A 48 11.78 2.74 -10.93
CA LEU A 48 11.08 2.45 -9.68
C LEU A 48 9.57 2.33 -9.92
N PRO A 49 8.94 1.18 -9.57
CA PRO A 49 7.49 1.05 -9.64
C PRO A 49 6.80 2.07 -8.73
N ARG A 50 5.73 2.68 -9.23
CA ARG A 50 4.89 3.60 -8.45
C ARG A 50 3.72 2.83 -7.87
N GLU A 51 3.56 2.96 -6.55
CA GLU A 51 2.51 2.29 -5.79
C GLU A 51 1.93 3.23 -4.74
N GLU A 52 0.70 2.99 -4.34
CA GLU A 52 0.06 3.78 -3.29
C GLU A 52 0.61 3.42 -1.91
N GLU A 53 0.67 2.12 -1.60
CA GLU A 53 1.14 1.57 -0.33
C GLU A 53 2.50 0.88 -0.49
N PRO A 54 3.35 0.90 0.53
CA PRO A 54 4.63 0.20 0.49
C PRO A 54 4.43 -1.32 0.48
N GLN A 55 5.34 -2.04 -0.18
CA GLN A 55 5.36 -3.50 -0.18
C GLN A 55 5.65 -4.04 1.22
N ILE A 56 4.69 -4.78 1.79
CA ILE A 56 4.80 -5.40 3.10
C ILE A 56 4.77 -6.92 2.92
N LYS A 57 5.89 -7.57 3.20
CA LYS A 57 5.97 -9.04 3.17
C LYS A 57 5.46 -9.61 4.48
N VAL A 58 4.19 -9.97 4.51
CA VAL A 58 3.54 -10.67 5.62
C VAL A 58 2.72 -11.79 5.02
N PRO A 59 3.24 -13.01 5.01
CA PRO A 59 2.48 -14.13 4.50
C PRO A 59 1.25 -14.39 5.38
N MET A 60 0.07 -14.22 4.78
CA MET A 60 -1.20 -14.67 5.33
C MET A 60 -1.75 -15.77 4.43
N VAL A 61 -2.19 -16.84 5.04
CA VAL A 61 -2.67 -18.02 4.30
C VAL A 61 -4.00 -18.47 4.90
N ASP A 62 -5.02 -18.51 4.06
CA ASP A 62 -6.33 -19.02 4.43
C ASP A 62 -6.41 -20.51 4.13
N VAL A 63 -6.75 -21.29 5.13
CA VAL A 63 -7.00 -22.72 5.03
C VAL A 63 -8.50 -22.96 5.21
N MET A 64 -9.17 -23.28 4.10
CA MET A 64 -10.62 -23.49 4.07
C MET A 64 -10.96 -24.97 4.00
N VAL A 65 -11.89 -25.41 4.83
CA VAL A 65 -12.36 -26.79 4.89
C VAL A 65 -13.88 -26.81 4.93
N ARG A 66 -14.51 -27.70 4.16
CA ARG A 66 -15.97 -27.88 4.13
C ARG A 66 -16.37 -29.16 4.87
N MET A 67 -17.44 -29.09 5.65
CA MET A 67 -18.08 -30.18 6.35
C MET A 67 -19.62 -30.06 6.17
N PRO A 68 -20.15 -30.40 4.99
CA PRO A 68 -21.56 -30.20 4.68
C PRO A 68 -22.49 -30.87 5.71
N GLY A 69 -23.56 -30.14 6.11
CA GLY A 69 -24.55 -30.65 7.07
C GLY A 69 -24.18 -30.50 8.55
N ALA A 70 -22.94 -30.07 8.86
CA ALA A 70 -22.53 -29.88 10.25
C ALA A 70 -22.89 -28.47 10.76
N SER A 71 -23.29 -28.38 12.02
CA SER A 71 -23.46 -27.10 12.73
C SER A 71 -22.10 -26.42 12.97
N ALA A 72 -22.06 -25.10 13.15
CA ALA A 72 -20.84 -24.34 13.44
C ALA A 72 -20.07 -24.92 14.65
N LYS A 73 -20.77 -25.39 15.68
CA LYS A 73 -20.18 -25.99 16.89
C LYS A 73 -19.55 -27.38 16.62
N GLU A 74 -20.12 -28.16 15.73
CA GLU A 74 -19.53 -29.44 15.29
C GLU A 74 -18.30 -29.19 14.43
N VAL A 75 -18.37 -28.22 13.51
CA VAL A 75 -17.21 -27.76 12.70
C VAL A 75 -16.07 -27.30 13.60
N GLU A 76 -16.36 -26.46 14.61
CA GLU A 76 -15.37 -26.00 15.57
C GLU A 76 -14.64 -27.16 16.25
N ARG A 77 -15.42 -28.11 16.81
CA ARG A 77 -14.85 -29.21 17.62
C ARG A 77 -14.11 -30.27 16.80
N ARG A 78 -14.63 -30.58 15.60
CA ARG A 78 -14.12 -31.69 14.79
C ARG A 78 -13.10 -31.28 13.74
N VAL A 79 -13.13 -30.04 13.30
CA VAL A 79 -12.27 -29.53 12.21
C VAL A 79 -11.40 -28.38 12.68
N THR A 80 -12.01 -27.26 13.14
CA THR A 80 -11.31 -26.02 13.41
C THR A 80 -10.29 -26.18 14.53
N ALA A 81 -10.70 -26.59 15.72
CA ALA A 81 -9.81 -26.69 16.88
C ALA A 81 -8.66 -27.72 16.71
N PRO A 82 -8.85 -28.91 16.09
CA PRO A 82 -7.73 -29.76 15.73
C PRO A 82 -6.78 -29.13 14.70
N MET A 83 -7.32 -28.42 13.70
CA MET A 83 -6.52 -27.76 12.67
C MET A 83 -5.71 -26.61 13.23
N GLU A 84 -6.26 -25.78 14.11
CA GLU A 84 -5.54 -24.71 14.81
C GLU A 84 -4.31 -25.25 15.53
N LYS A 85 -4.47 -26.35 16.30
CA LYS A 85 -3.37 -26.99 17.02
C LYS A 85 -2.27 -27.46 16.08
N LEU A 86 -2.65 -28.04 14.95
CA LEU A 86 -1.73 -28.53 13.93
C LEU A 86 -0.97 -27.40 13.25
N LEU A 87 -1.67 -26.31 12.90
CA LEU A 87 -1.10 -25.17 12.20
C LEU A 87 -0.21 -24.30 13.10
N TRP A 88 -0.51 -24.26 14.41
CA TRP A 88 0.32 -23.59 15.40
C TRP A 88 1.71 -24.24 15.56
N GLU A 89 1.84 -25.52 15.22
CA GLU A 89 3.13 -26.23 15.26
C GLU A 89 4.06 -25.87 14.07
N VAL A 90 3.58 -25.12 13.08
CA VAL A 90 4.38 -24.74 11.90
C VAL A 90 5.39 -23.65 12.29
N PRO A 91 6.69 -23.86 12.07
CA PRO A 91 7.71 -22.85 12.41
C PRO A 91 7.52 -21.52 11.68
N GLY A 92 7.57 -20.43 12.43
CA GLY A 92 7.39 -19.07 11.90
C GLY A 92 5.94 -18.58 11.87
N VAL A 93 4.99 -19.35 12.42
CA VAL A 93 3.61 -18.89 12.62
C VAL A 93 3.57 -17.93 13.81
N GLU A 94 3.06 -16.72 13.58
CA GLU A 94 2.90 -15.68 14.59
C GLU A 94 1.50 -15.71 15.22
N TYR A 95 0.46 -15.86 14.39
CA TYR A 95 -0.93 -15.94 14.84
C TYR A 95 -1.73 -16.92 14.00
N VAL A 96 -2.70 -17.56 14.66
CA VAL A 96 -3.73 -18.37 14.02
C VAL A 96 -5.09 -17.82 14.45
N TYR A 97 -5.89 -17.40 13.48
CA TYR A 97 -7.27 -16.95 13.67
C TYR A 97 -8.19 -17.93 12.98
N SER A 98 -9.36 -18.16 13.51
CA SER A 98 -10.30 -19.08 12.88
C SER A 98 -11.75 -18.63 12.99
N THR A 99 -12.54 -19.04 12.00
CA THR A 99 -13.99 -18.86 11.98
C THR A 99 -14.64 -20.18 11.63
N SER A 100 -15.53 -20.65 12.53
CA SER A 100 -16.37 -21.83 12.31
C SER A 100 -17.75 -21.39 11.90
N MET A 101 -18.19 -21.85 10.73
CA MET A 101 -19.50 -21.56 10.16
C MET A 101 -20.29 -22.86 9.99
N THR A 102 -21.60 -22.77 9.77
CA THR A 102 -22.41 -23.93 9.39
C THR A 102 -21.85 -24.53 8.10
N GLY A 103 -21.39 -25.78 8.16
CA GLY A 103 -20.85 -26.52 7.02
C GLY A 103 -19.43 -26.13 6.57
N ALA A 104 -18.74 -25.19 7.22
CA ALA A 104 -17.40 -24.76 6.81
C ALA A 104 -16.53 -24.23 7.96
N SER A 105 -15.21 -24.37 7.78
CA SER A 105 -14.19 -23.77 8.63
C SER A 105 -13.23 -22.96 7.77
N MET A 106 -12.82 -21.79 8.27
CA MET A 106 -11.73 -21.00 7.71
C MET A 106 -10.71 -20.75 8.83
N VAL A 107 -9.45 -21.10 8.59
CA VAL A 107 -8.33 -20.83 9.50
C VAL A 107 -7.32 -19.96 8.78
N ILE A 108 -7.05 -18.81 9.35
CA ILE A 108 -6.11 -17.82 8.85
C ILE A 108 -4.79 -18.01 9.58
N VAL A 109 -3.74 -18.34 8.86
CA VAL A 109 -2.38 -18.49 9.40
C VAL A 109 -1.57 -17.29 9.00
N ARG A 110 -1.16 -16.50 9.99
CA ARG A 110 -0.26 -15.36 9.79
C ARG A 110 1.13 -15.75 10.25
N PHE A 111 2.09 -15.64 9.35
CA PHE A 111 3.50 -15.86 9.63
C PHE A 111 4.18 -14.58 10.15
N GLU A 112 5.36 -14.75 10.75
CA GLU A 112 6.18 -13.65 11.20
C GLU A 112 6.47 -12.67 10.07
N VAL A 113 6.46 -11.39 10.41
CA VAL A 113 6.68 -10.30 9.46
C VAL A 113 8.08 -10.39 8.85
N GLY A 114 8.15 -10.37 7.52
CA GLY A 114 9.39 -10.50 6.76
C GLY A 114 9.76 -11.93 6.38
N SER A 115 8.94 -12.92 6.77
CA SER A 115 9.08 -14.30 6.29
C SER A 115 8.88 -14.38 4.78
N ASP A 116 9.56 -15.32 4.15
CA ASP A 116 9.34 -15.62 2.74
C ASP A 116 8.01 -16.37 2.56
N LEU A 117 7.21 -15.93 1.56
CA LEU A 117 5.89 -16.50 1.29
C LEU A 117 5.98 -17.94 0.80
N GLU A 118 6.91 -18.21 -0.14
CA GLU A 118 7.04 -19.53 -0.76
C GLU A 118 7.49 -20.56 0.28
N ASP A 119 8.49 -20.22 1.08
CA ASP A 119 8.98 -21.07 2.18
C ASP A 119 7.87 -21.33 3.23
N SER A 120 7.09 -20.31 3.57
CA SER A 120 5.95 -20.41 4.49
C SER A 120 4.86 -21.35 3.94
N LEU A 121 4.54 -21.23 2.64
CA LEU A 121 3.59 -22.11 1.96
C LEU A 121 4.07 -23.55 1.89
N ILE A 122 5.35 -23.78 1.61
CA ILE A 122 5.93 -25.13 1.59
C ILE A 122 5.79 -25.80 2.97
N LYS A 123 6.16 -25.11 4.05
CA LYS A 123 6.04 -25.60 5.43
C LYS A 123 4.58 -25.92 5.79
N LEU A 124 3.66 -25.02 5.45
CA LEU A 124 2.24 -25.20 5.70
C LEU A 124 1.67 -26.39 4.94
N ASN A 125 1.93 -26.48 3.63
CA ASN A 125 1.48 -27.58 2.79
C ASN A 125 2.02 -28.91 3.28
N GLN A 126 3.31 -28.99 3.58
CA GLN A 126 3.94 -30.20 4.11
C GLN A 126 3.29 -30.64 5.42
N LYS A 127 3.02 -29.67 6.34
CA LYS A 127 2.36 -29.98 7.61
C LYS A 127 0.96 -30.52 7.42
N LEU A 128 0.16 -29.94 6.53
CA LEU A 128 -1.18 -30.42 6.23
C LEU A 128 -1.15 -31.78 5.55
N GLN A 129 -0.33 -31.98 4.52
CA GLN A 129 -0.25 -33.23 3.76
C GLN A 129 0.18 -34.41 4.63
N THR A 130 1.12 -34.23 5.54
CA THR A 130 1.59 -35.28 6.44
C THR A 130 0.55 -35.68 7.51
N ASN A 131 -0.56 -34.97 7.62
CA ASN A 131 -1.63 -35.22 8.59
C ASN A 131 -3.02 -35.41 7.94
N PHE A 132 -3.09 -35.71 6.64
CA PHE A 132 -4.35 -35.97 5.95
C PHE A 132 -5.11 -37.20 6.49
N ASP A 133 -4.41 -38.12 7.13
CA ASP A 133 -4.99 -39.28 7.83
C ASP A 133 -5.89 -38.88 9.02
N ARG A 134 -5.73 -37.65 9.54
CA ARG A 134 -6.54 -37.13 10.64
C ARG A 134 -7.84 -36.43 10.20
N ILE A 135 -8.06 -36.29 8.90
CA ILE A 135 -9.26 -35.64 8.37
C ILE A 135 -10.50 -36.52 8.66
N PRO A 136 -11.51 -35.99 9.36
CA PRO A 136 -12.72 -36.79 9.65
C PRO A 136 -13.50 -37.13 8.39
N HIS A 137 -14.23 -38.26 8.41
CA HIS A 137 -15.12 -38.62 7.32
C HIS A 137 -16.15 -37.52 7.01
N GLY A 138 -16.40 -37.28 5.73
CA GLY A 138 -17.33 -36.23 5.26
C GLY A 138 -16.76 -34.81 5.25
N VAL A 139 -15.49 -34.66 5.59
CA VAL A 139 -14.77 -33.39 5.56
C VAL A 139 -13.95 -33.29 4.26
N SER A 140 -13.97 -32.13 3.61
CA SER A 140 -13.18 -31.88 2.39
C SER A 140 -11.69 -31.78 2.69
N MET A 141 -10.87 -32.01 1.65
CA MET A 141 -9.45 -31.62 1.72
C MET A 141 -9.32 -30.11 1.95
N PRO A 142 -8.29 -29.67 2.70
CA PRO A 142 -8.03 -28.25 2.92
C PRO A 142 -7.72 -27.53 1.59
N LEU A 143 -8.42 -26.43 1.34
CA LEU A 143 -8.11 -25.50 0.26
C LEU A 143 -7.23 -24.38 0.84
N ILE A 144 -6.03 -24.24 0.31
CA ILE A 144 -5.04 -23.29 0.79
C ILE A 144 -4.98 -22.10 -0.18
N LYS A 145 -5.20 -20.89 0.34
CA LYS A 145 -5.14 -19.66 -0.44
C LYS A 145 -4.17 -18.68 0.24
N PRO A 146 -3.03 -18.39 -0.36
CA PRO A 146 -2.16 -17.32 0.11
C PRO A 146 -2.75 -15.97 -0.23
N HIS A 147 -2.49 -14.99 0.61
CA HIS A 147 -2.85 -13.60 0.40
C HIS A 147 -1.67 -12.68 0.61
N THR A 148 -1.50 -11.74 -0.32
CA THR A 148 -0.46 -10.71 -0.32
C THR A 148 -1.07 -9.33 -0.51
N ILE A 149 -0.25 -8.28 -0.30
CA ILE A 149 -0.70 -6.90 -0.56
C ILE A 149 -0.99 -6.65 -2.04
N ASP A 150 -0.35 -7.42 -2.94
CA ASP A 150 -0.54 -7.29 -4.38
C ASP A 150 -1.89 -7.85 -4.87
N ASP A 151 -2.59 -8.64 -4.03
CA ASP A 151 -3.95 -9.12 -4.34
C ASP A 151 -5.00 -8.01 -4.16
N VAL A 152 -4.63 -6.89 -3.53
CA VAL A 152 -5.52 -5.73 -3.39
C VAL A 152 -5.79 -5.14 -4.78
N PRO A 153 -7.07 -5.05 -5.20
CA PRO A 153 -7.40 -4.47 -6.50
C PRO A 153 -6.94 -3.03 -6.62
N ILE A 154 -6.10 -2.76 -7.62
CA ILE A 154 -5.61 -1.42 -7.95
C ILE A 154 -6.62 -0.63 -8.78
N MET A 155 -7.52 -1.34 -9.47
CA MET A 155 -8.56 -0.75 -10.31
C MET A 155 -9.88 -1.50 -10.15
N ALA A 156 -10.99 -0.75 -10.14
CA ALA A 156 -12.33 -1.29 -10.24
C ALA A 156 -13.10 -0.57 -11.35
N LEU A 157 -13.64 -1.36 -12.28
CA LEU A 157 -14.46 -0.91 -13.38
C LEU A 157 -15.90 -1.36 -13.13
N THR A 158 -16.83 -0.44 -13.03
CA THR A 158 -18.25 -0.74 -12.85
C THR A 158 -19.00 -0.49 -14.14
N LEU A 159 -19.54 -1.57 -14.72
CA LEU A 159 -20.41 -1.54 -15.89
C LEU A 159 -21.84 -1.35 -15.39
N HIS A 160 -22.57 -0.37 -15.92
CA HIS A 160 -23.94 -0.07 -15.51
C HIS A 160 -24.76 0.50 -16.67
N GLY A 161 -26.08 0.50 -16.53
CA GLY A 161 -27.00 1.08 -17.47
C GLY A 161 -28.45 0.72 -17.15
N GLU A 162 -29.36 1.68 -17.25
CA GLU A 162 -30.78 1.53 -16.90
C GLU A 162 -31.50 0.46 -17.74
N SER A 163 -31.07 0.32 -19.00
CA SER A 163 -31.71 -0.58 -19.99
C SER A 163 -31.22 -2.04 -19.87
N TYR A 164 -30.26 -2.33 -18.98
CA TYR A 164 -29.60 -3.62 -18.90
C TYR A 164 -29.96 -4.37 -17.62
N ASP A 165 -30.21 -5.67 -17.75
CA ASP A 165 -30.36 -6.56 -16.62
C ASP A 165 -28.99 -7.08 -16.11
N HIS A 166 -28.98 -7.61 -14.92
CA HIS A 166 -27.77 -8.16 -14.29
C HIS A 166 -27.11 -9.29 -15.10
N TYR A 167 -27.89 -10.01 -15.89
CA TYR A 167 -27.40 -11.12 -16.74
C TYR A 167 -26.61 -10.58 -17.93
N THR A 168 -27.14 -9.60 -18.63
CA THR A 168 -26.49 -8.99 -19.80
C THR A 168 -25.24 -8.23 -19.39
N LEU A 169 -25.31 -7.44 -18.29
CA LEU A 169 -24.15 -6.75 -17.73
C LEU A 169 -23.02 -7.73 -17.41
N ARG A 170 -23.34 -8.87 -16.79
CA ARG A 170 -22.31 -9.88 -16.45
C ARG A 170 -21.69 -10.53 -17.68
N ARG A 171 -22.47 -10.77 -18.74
CA ARG A 171 -21.93 -11.33 -19.99
C ARG A 171 -20.90 -10.39 -20.62
N VAL A 172 -21.22 -9.09 -20.71
CA VAL A 172 -20.29 -8.09 -21.22
C VAL A 172 -19.07 -7.95 -20.30
N ALA A 173 -19.29 -7.90 -18.98
CA ALA A 173 -18.23 -7.80 -17.99
C ALA A 173 -17.26 -9.00 -18.06
N THR A 174 -17.75 -10.22 -18.24
CA THR A 174 -16.91 -11.41 -18.39
C THR A 174 -16.09 -11.36 -19.67
N ALA A 175 -16.68 -10.93 -20.77
CA ALA A 175 -15.95 -10.78 -22.02
C ALA A 175 -14.89 -9.66 -21.96
N LEU A 176 -15.17 -8.57 -21.27
CA LEU A 176 -14.21 -7.50 -21.00
C LEU A 176 -13.08 -7.99 -20.05
N GLU A 177 -13.43 -8.75 -19.01
CA GLU A 177 -12.45 -9.38 -18.10
C GLU A 177 -11.43 -10.23 -18.86
N ASP A 178 -11.89 -11.01 -19.83
CA ASP A 178 -11.01 -11.85 -20.66
C ASP A 178 -10.05 -11.03 -21.52
N GLN A 179 -10.43 -9.82 -21.94
CA GLN A 179 -9.51 -8.91 -22.63
C GLN A 179 -8.53 -8.25 -21.68
N ILE A 180 -8.99 -7.83 -20.49
CA ILE A 180 -8.14 -7.24 -19.45
C ILE A 180 -7.07 -8.24 -18.99
N LYS A 181 -7.40 -9.51 -18.85
CA LYS A 181 -6.43 -10.58 -18.48
C LYS A 181 -5.28 -10.76 -19.47
N ARG A 182 -5.40 -10.26 -20.69
CA ARG A 182 -4.33 -10.33 -21.72
C ARG A 182 -3.32 -9.21 -21.58
N ILE A 183 -3.60 -8.22 -20.74
CA ILE A 183 -2.67 -7.11 -20.48
C ILE A 183 -1.54 -7.64 -19.61
N ASP A 184 -0.30 -7.36 -20.01
CA ASP A 184 0.87 -7.70 -19.23
C ASP A 184 0.79 -7.07 -17.84
N GLU A 185 1.36 -7.76 -16.84
CA GLU A 185 1.37 -7.33 -15.43
C GLU A 185 0.02 -7.32 -14.70
N VAL A 186 -1.09 -7.69 -15.33
CA VAL A 186 -2.34 -8.03 -14.64
C VAL A 186 -2.18 -9.41 -14.00
N ALA A 187 -2.50 -9.52 -12.70
CA ALA A 187 -2.44 -10.77 -11.95
C ALA A 187 -3.82 -11.42 -11.84
N GLU A 188 -4.67 -10.87 -10.99
CA GLU A 188 -6.00 -11.40 -10.72
C GLU A 188 -7.08 -10.42 -11.15
N THR A 189 -8.13 -10.95 -11.75
CA THR A 189 -9.34 -10.21 -12.05
C THR A 189 -10.54 -10.94 -11.44
N ARG A 190 -11.53 -10.19 -10.98
CA ARG A 190 -12.74 -10.75 -10.39
C ARG A 190 -13.97 -9.97 -10.83
N VAL A 191 -14.96 -10.68 -11.38
CA VAL A 191 -16.27 -10.10 -11.68
C VAL A 191 -17.18 -10.27 -10.48
N ILE A 192 -17.68 -9.14 -9.94
CA ILE A 192 -18.55 -9.07 -8.76
C ILE A 192 -19.93 -8.59 -9.22
N GLY A 193 -20.95 -9.31 -8.82
CA GLY A 193 -22.32 -9.03 -9.21
C GLY A 193 -22.74 -9.66 -10.53
N GLY A 194 -23.98 -9.46 -10.84
CA GLY A 194 -24.64 -10.02 -12.03
C GLY A 194 -24.95 -11.51 -11.89
N THR A 195 -25.91 -11.98 -12.65
CA THR A 195 -26.37 -13.36 -12.65
C THR A 195 -25.64 -14.18 -13.70
N ARG A 196 -25.24 -15.40 -13.38
CA ARG A 196 -24.58 -16.32 -14.32
C ARG A 196 -25.62 -17.02 -15.18
N ARG A 197 -25.21 -17.45 -16.37
CA ARG A 197 -26.01 -18.32 -17.19
C ARG A 197 -26.07 -19.72 -16.58
N GLN A 198 -27.28 -20.27 -16.49
CA GLN A 198 -27.50 -21.66 -16.12
C GLN A 198 -28.67 -22.25 -16.89
N VAL A 199 -28.67 -23.57 -17.02
CA VAL A 199 -29.83 -24.31 -17.48
C VAL A 199 -30.56 -24.85 -16.24
N ARG A 200 -31.75 -24.31 -15.95
CA ARG A 200 -32.60 -24.74 -14.83
C ARG A 200 -33.56 -25.79 -15.29
N VAL A 201 -33.65 -26.83 -14.49
CA VAL A 201 -34.63 -27.89 -14.65
C VAL A 201 -35.65 -27.80 -13.53
N GLU A 202 -36.78 -27.16 -13.82
CA GLU A 202 -37.88 -26.93 -12.88
C GLU A 202 -38.83 -28.14 -12.91
N LEU A 203 -38.73 -28.95 -11.86
CA LEU A 203 -39.48 -30.19 -11.77
C LEU A 203 -40.97 -29.94 -11.48
N ASP A 204 -41.88 -30.58 -12.25
CA ASP A 204 -43.30 -30.59 -11.95
C ASP A 204 -43.67 -31.82 -11.14
N PRO A 205 -44.04 -31.66 -9.85
CA PRO A 205 -44.37 -32.81 -8.99
C PRO A 205 -45.56 -33.63 -9.47
N ALA A 206 -46.55 -33.01 -10.14
CA ALA A 206 -47.71 -33.68 -10.65
C ALA A 206 -47.36 -34.54 -11.90
N ARG A 207 -46.57 -33.97 -12.81
CA ARG A 207 -46.06 -34.72 -13.99
C ARG A 207 -45.15 -35.87 -13.59
N LEU A 208 -44.25 -35.68 -12.62
CA LEU A 208 -43.40 -36.72 -12.07
C LEU A 208 -44.21 -37.87 -11.47
N SER A 209 -45.14 -37.53 -10.57
CA SER A 209 -46.01 -38.51 -9.92
C SER A 209 -46.85 -39.29 -10.91
N SER A 210 -47.38 -38.62 -11.95
CA SER A 210 -48.17 -39.30 -13.02
C SER A 210 -47.36 -40.31 -13.82
N ARG A 211 -46.04 -40.17 -13.86
CA ARG A 211 -45.10 -41.09 -14.54
C ARG A 211 -44.39 -42.04 -13.58
N GLY A 212 -44.73 -41.99 -12.28
CA GLY A 212 -44.14 -42.85 -11.23
C GLY A 212 -42.64 -42.63 -11.03
N LEU A 213 -42.15 -41.38 -11.29
CA LEU A 213 -40.76 -41.02 -11.16
C LEU A 213 -40.50 -40.20 -9.88
N SER A 214 -39.33 -40.43 -9.31
CA SER A 214 -38.81 -39.65 -8.16
C SER A 214 -37.81 -38.62 -8.62
N PRO A 215 -37.75 -37.40 -8.02
CA PRO A 215 -36.70 -36.42 -8.29
C PRO A 215 -35.28 -36.97 -8.14
N MET A 216 -35.08 -37.96 -7.25
CA MET A 216 -33.79 -38.58 -7.00
C MET A 216 -33.30 -39.45 -8.16
N GLU A 217 -34.20 -39.91 -9.03
CA GLU A 217 -33.86 -40.70 -10.21
C GLU A 217 -33.39 -39.85 -11.40
N LEU A 218 -33.77 -38.55 -11.43
CA LEU A 218 -33.40 -37.63 -12.50
C LEU A 218 -31.94 -37.23 -12.41
N ILE A 219 -31.38 -37.06 -11.17
CA ILE A 219 -30.01 -36.62 -10.97
C ILE A 219 -28.98 -37.58 -11.60
N PRO A 220 -29.05 -38.92 -11.35
CA PRO A 220 -28.16 -39.86 -12.04
C PRO A 220 -28.37 -39.87 -13.55
N ALA A 221 -29.61 -39.85 -14.03
CA ALA A 221 -29.90 -39.85 -15.47
C ALA A 221 -29.28 -38.64 -16.21
N LEU A 222 -29.41 -37.43 -15.65
CA LEU A 222 -28.76 -36.23 -16.18
C LEU A 222 -27.24 -36.35 -16.13
N LYS A 223 -26.68 -36.83 -15.02
CA LYS A 223 -25.24 -36.99 -14.86
C LYS A 223 -24.66 -37.99 -15.85
N GLU A 224 -25.31 -39.11 -16.05
CA GLU A 224 -24.89 -40.16 -16.98
C GLU A 224 -25.04 -39.75 -18.44
N SER A 225 -26.08 -38.96 -18.78
CA SER A 225 -26.31 -38.45 -20.13
C SER A 225 -25.33 -37.33 -20.52
N ASN A 226 -24.75 -36.62 -19.54
CA ASN A 226 -23.78 -35.55 -19.76
C ASN A 226 -22.34 -36.01 -19.49
N GLN A 227 -21.96 -37.13 -20.08
CA GLN A 227 -20.63 -37.71 -19.95
C GLN A 227 -20.07 -38.14 -21.30
N GLN A 228 -18.78 -38.02 -21.44
CA GLN A 228 -18.02 -38.56 -22.55
C GLN A 228 -16.94 -39.50 -22.03
N ALA A 229 -16.89 -40.71 -22.60
CA ALA A 229 -15.90 -41.70 -22.24
C ALA A 229 -15.10 -42.15 -23.49
N PHE A 230 -13.87 -42.53 -23.26
CA PHE A 230 -12.97 -43.11 -24.26
C PHE A 230 -12.78 -44.59 -23.92
N PRO A 231 -13.63 -45.51 -24.41
CA PRO A 231 -13.50 -46.93 -24.10
C PRO A 231 -12.26 -47.57 -24.72
N GLY A 232 -11.57 -46.90 -25.65
CA GLY A 232 -10.34 -47.40 -26.21
C GLY A 232 -10.13 -47.07 -27.68
N LEU A 233 -9.20 -47.80 -28.29
CA LEU A 233 -8.85 -47.72 -29.71
C LEU A 233 -9.38 -48.95 -30.44
N LEU A 234 -10.02 -48.78 -31.60
CA LEU A 234 -10.36 -49.82 -32.51
C LEU A 234 -9.35 -49.82 -33.67
N THR A 235 -8.61 -50.92 -33.83
CA THR A 235 -7.71 -51.08 -34.97
C THR A 235 -8.42 -51.95 -36.00
N ALA A 236 -8.70 -51.38 -37.16
CA ALA A 236 -9.30 -52.06 -38.31
C ALA A 236 -8.71 -51.53 -39.62
N GLN A 237 -8.42 -52.43 -40.58
CA GLN A 237 -7.90 -52.08 -41.92
C GLN A 237 -6.64 -51.19 -41.87
N ASP A 238 -5.68 -51.54 -41.03
CA ASP A 238 -4.42 -50.77 -40.81
C ASP A 238 -4.62 -49.30 -40.29
N GLN A 239 -5.80 -48.99 -39.80
CA GLN A 239 -6.12 -47.70 -39.19
C GLN A 239 -6.52 -47.89 -37.73
N THR A 240 -6.06 -47.00 -36.90
CA THR A 240 -6.45 -46.92 -35.50
C THR A 240 -7.48 -45.82 -35.34
N VAL A 241 -8.68 -46.17 -34.95
CA VAL A 241 -9.80 -45.25 -34.73
C VAL A 241 -10.03 -45.07 -33.25
N LEU A 242 -10.08 -43.83 -32.80
CA LEU A 242 -10.42 -43.48 -31.43
C LEU A 242 -11.94 -43.62 -31.25
N VAL A 243 -12.35 -44.46 -30.30
CA VAL A 243 -13.77 -44.66 -30.01
C VAL A 243 -14.20 -43.72 -28.89
N HIS A 244 -15.24 -42.95 -29.17
CA HIS A 244 -15.90 -42.08 -28.19
C HIS A 244 -17.29 -42.60 -27.91
N THR A 245 -17.68 -42.67 -26.65
CA THR A 245 -19.05 -42.95 -26.23
C THR A 245 -19.60 -41.81 -25.40
N GLY A 246 -20.86 -41.45 -25.62
CA GLY A 246 -21.49 -40.31 -25.01
C GLY A 246 -21.02 -38.97 -25.57
N ARG A 247 -21.63 -37.91 -25.09
CA ARG A 247 -21.29 -36.52 -25.40
C ARG A 247 -21.81 -35.59 -24.30
N PHE A 248 -21.22 -34.42 -24.20
CA PHE A 248 -21.76 -33.36 -23.37
C PHE A 248 -22.93 -32.66 -24.07
N PHE A 249 -23.88 -32.17 -23.30
CA PHE A 249 -24.99 -31.38 -23.82
C PHE A 249 -24.49 -30.13 -24.54
N LYS A 250 -25.06 -29.84 -25.71
CA LYS A 250 -24.73 -28.66 -26.50
C LYS A 250 -25.73 -27.52 -26.34
N ASP A 251 -26.98 -27.87 -26.09
CA ASP A 251 -28.10 -26.96 -25.96
C ASP A 251 -29.18 -27.47 -25.02
N VAL A 252 -30.16 -26.64 -24.73
CA VAL A 252 -31.27 -26.91 -23.82
C VAL A 252 -32.19 -28.01 -24.37
N GLY A 253 -32.31 -28.11 -25.72
CA GLY A 253 -33.09 -29.17 -26.35
C GLY A 253 -32.54 -30.56 -26.01
N GLU A 254 -31.23 -30.78 -26.07
CA GLU A 254 -30.57 -32.02 -25.72
C GLU A 254 -30.76 -32.36 -24.23
N VAL A 255 -30.79 -31.38 -23.33
CA VAL A 255 -31.13 -31.59 -21.92
C VAL A 255 -32.57 -32.10 -21.81
N GLY A 256 -33.50 -31.49 -22.55
CA GLY A 256 -34.91 -31.92 -22.56
C GLY A 256 -35.14 -33.29 -23.14
N ASP A 257 -34.31 -33.72 -24.08
CA ASP A 257 -34.38 -35.03 -24.73
C ASP A 257 -33.73 -36.16 -23.92
N THR A 258 -33.23 -35.84 -22.72
CA THR A 258 -32.68 -36.86 -21.80
C THR A 258 -33.77 -37.82 -21.35
N VAL A 259 -33.53 -39.10 -21.51
CA VAL A 259 -34.41 -40.15 -20.97
C VAL A 259 -34.17 -40.28 -19.47
N VAL A 260 -35.19 -39.99 -18.67
CA VAL A 260 -35.12 -39.96 -17.20
C VAL A 260 -35.82 -41.17 -16.56
N GLY A 261 -36.48 -41.98 -17.36
CA GLY A 261 -37.14 -43.19 -16.88
C GLY A 261 -37.94 -43.92 -17.96
N VAL A 262 -38.66 -44.98 -17.57
CA VAL A 262 -39.54 -45.74 -18.45
C VAL A 262 -40.90 -45.88 -17.77
N TYR A 263 -41.96 -45.49 -18.45
CA TYR A 263 -43.34 -45.64 -18.00
C TYR A 263 -44.17 -46.40 -19.02
N ALA A 264 -44.86 -47.45 -18.59
CA ALA A 264 -45.66 -48.31 -19.46
C ALA A 264 -44.87 -48.80 -20.71
N GLY A 265 -43.58 -49.14 -20.56
CA GLY A 265 -42.71 -49.58 -21.65
C GLY A 265 -42.24 -48.53 -22.63
N LYS A 266 -42.49 -47.24 -22.36
CA LYS A 266 -42.06 -46.10 -23.19
C LYS A 266 -41.07 -45.25 -22.44
N PRO A 267 -40.01 -44.72 -23.11
CA PRO A 267 -39.10 -43.77 -22.49
C PRO A 267 -39.84 -42.49 -22.09
N VAL A 268 -39.51 -41.97 -20.90
CA VAL A 268 -39.98 -40.67 -20.43
C VAL A 268 -38.84 -39.68 -20.58
N PHE A 269 -39.07 -38.60 -21.32
CA PHE A 269 -38.10 -37.54 -21.53
C PHE A 269 -38.22 -36.49 -20.43
N LEU A 270 -37.13 -35.83 -20.11
CA LEU A 270 -37.07 -34.80 -19.07
C LEU A 270 -38.09 -33.67 -19.32
N ARG A 271 -38.26 -33.22 -20.56
CA ARG A 271 -39.24 -32.21 -20.97
C ARG A 271 -40.71 -32.60 -20.66
N GLU A 272 -41.01 -33.88 -20.45
CA GLU A 272 -42.37 -34.32 -20.11
C GLU A 272 -42.69 -34.13 -18.61
N VAL A 273 -41.65 -34.04 -17.76
CA VAL A 273 -41.76 -34.00 -16.30
C VAL A 273 -41.14 -32.75 -15.66
N ALA A 274 -40.51 -31.89 -16.48
CA ALA A 274 -39.88 -30.67 -16.03
C ALA A 274 -39.99 -29.59 -17.13
N ASP A 275 -39.96 -28.32 -16.68
CA ASP A 275 -39.75 -27.18 -17.57
C ASP A 275 -38.26 -26.82 -17.55
N ILE A 276 -37.67 -26.60 -18.72
CA ILE A 276 -36.23 -26.40 -18.87
C ILE A 276 -36.01 -24.99 -19.37
N VAL A 277 -35.32 -24.19 -18.58
CA VAL A 277 -35.10 -22.78 -18.85
C VAL A 277 -33.61 -22.49 -18.97
N ASP A 278 -33.16 -22.00 -20.13
CA ASP A 278 -31.83 -21.43 -20.31
C ASP A 278 -31.90 -19.93 -20.00
N GLY A 279 -31.23 -19.49 -18.96
CA GLY A 279 -31.33 -18.10 -18.53
C GLY A 279 -30.43 -17.76 -17.33
N PRO A 280 -30.75 -16.65 -16.68
CA PRO A 280 -30.00 -16.26 -15.48
C PRO A 280 -30.24 -17.23 -14.33
N GLU A 281 -29.20 -17.44 -13.51
CA GLU A 281 -29.34 -18.07 -12.19
C GLU A 281 -30.24 -17.23 -11.27
N GLU A 282 -30.76 -17.85 -10.23
CA GLU A 282 -31.46 -17.11 -9.19
C GLU A 282 -30.48 -16.14 -8.50
N PRO A 283 -30.86 -14.85 -8.32
CA PRO A 283 -29.93 -13.85 -7.78
C PRO A 283 -29.41 -14.25 -6.41
N GLN A 284 -28.09 -14.34 -6.27
CA GLN A 284 -27.39 -14.57 -5.00
C GLN A 284 -26.76 -13.30 -4.45
N ASP A 285 -26.61 -12.31 -5.29
CA ASP A 285 -26.13 -10.97 -4.98
C ASP A 285 -26.77 -9.92 -5.87
N TYR A 286 -26.78 -8.67 -5.42
CA TYR A 286 -27.16 -7.51 -6.19
C TYR A 286 -26.06 -6.48 -6.13
N VAL A 287 -25.64 -5.97 -7.29
CA VAL A 287 -24.75 -4.82 -7.37
C VAL A 287 -25.49 -3.68 -8.07
N LEU A 288 -25.47 -2.50 -7.44
CA LEU A 288 -26.10 -1.30 -7.96
C LEU A 288 -25.06 -0.19 -8.02
N PHE A 289 -25.11 0.62 -9.06
CA PHE A 289 -24.38 1.87 -9.16
C PHE A 289 -25.35 3.03 -8.96
N GLY A 290 -24.96 4.02 -8.19
CA GLY A 290 -25.77 5.22 -7.96
C GLY A 290 -24.91 6.47 -8.01
N ASP A 291 -25.48 7.50 -8.62
CA ASP A 291 -24.94 8.85 -8.66
C ASP A 291 -25.97 9.88 -8.14
N ALA A 292 -25.79 11.17 -8.44
CA ALA A 292 -26.72 12.22 -8.05
C ALA A 292 -28.12 12.02 -8.63
N ASP A 293 -28.26 11.41 -9.80
CA ASP A 293 -29.49 11.40 -10.59
C ASP A 293 -30.18 10.03 -10.61
N SER A 294 -29.41 8.92 -10.69
CA SER A 294 -29.94 7.58 -10.95
C SER A 294 -29.39 6.52 -10.01
N VAL A 295 -30.08 5.38 -9.98
CA VAL A 295 -29.60 4.12 -9.39
C VAL A 295 -29.86 3.01 -10.40
N GLU A 296 -28.80 2.37 -10.87
CA GLU A 296 -28.81 1.43 -11.98
C GLU A 296 -28.27 0.05 -11.58
N PRO A 297 -28.75 -1.02 -12.23
CA PRO A 297 -28.08 -2.32 -12.12
C PRO A 297 -26.62 -2.22 -12.57
N ALA A 298 -25.74 -2.90 -11.87
CA ALA A 298 -24.31 -2.83 -12.17
C ALA A 298 -23.59 -4.17 -11.98
N VAL A 299 -22.40 -4.25 -12.59
CA VAL A 299 -21.43 -5.32 -12.39
C VAL A 299 -20.05 -4.70 -12.31
N THR A 300 -19.25 -5.12 -11.33
CA THR A 300 -17.92 -4.57 -11.12
C THR A 300 -16.83 -5.58 -11.47
N ILE A 301 -15.85 -5.16 -12.25
CA ILE A 301 -14.61 -5.91 -12.51
C ILE A 301 -13.53 -5.30 -11.62
N SER A 302 -12.99 -6.07 -10.68
CA SER A 302 -11.82 -5.67 -9.90
C SER A 302 -10.56 -6.28 -10.49
N VAL A 303 -9.49 -5.50 -10.56
CA VAL A 303 -8.21 -5.88 -11.19
C VAL A 303 -7.06 -5.66 -10.21
N ALA A 304 -6.28 -6.71 -9.97
CA ALA A 304 -5.06 -6.69 -9.19
C ALA A 304 -3.83 -6.81 -10.11
N LYS A 305 -2.70 -6.25 -9.68
CA LYS A 305 -1.44 -6.27 -10.43
C LYS A 305 -0.50 -7.38 -9.96
N ARG A 306 0.48 -7.74 -10.80
CA ARG A 306 1.57 -8.62 -10.39
C ARG A 306 2.50 -7.94 -9.38
N PRO A 307 3.13 -8.72 -8.47
CA PRO A 307 4.15 -8.20 -7.57
C PRO A 307 5.26 -7.44 -8.33
N GLY A 308 5.60 -6.25 -7.85
CA GLY A 308 6.62 -5.41 -8.48
C GLY A 308 6.19 -4.65 -9.75
N ALA A 309 4.97 -4.86 -10.26
CA ALA A 309 4.45 -4.10 -11.40
C ALA A 309 4.14 -2.65 -11.02
N ASN A 310 4.30 -1.75 -11.99
CA ASN A 310 3.96 -0.34 -11.81
C ASN A 310 2.44 -0.14 -11.96
N ALA A 311 1.77 0.24 -10.87
CA ALA A 311 0.32 0.41 -10.84
C ALA A 311 -0.18 1.45 -11.87
N VAL A 312 0.58 2.50 -12.13
CA VAL A 312 0.23 3.55 -13.10
C VAL A 312 0.15 2.97 -14.51
N TRP A 313 1.18 2.23 -14.93
CA TRP A 313 1.22 1.66 -16.29
C TRP A 313 0.12 0.62 -16.51
N VAL A 314 -0.15 -0.21 -15.52
CA VAL A 314 -1.21 -1.22 -15.60
C VAL A 314 -2.58 -0.55 -15.77
N VAL A 315 -2.87 0.47 -14.97
CA VAL A 315 -4.14 1.21 -15.03
C VAL A 315 -4.29 1.94 -16.36
N ASP A 316 -3.25 2.61 -16.85
CA ASP A 316 -3.26 3.30 -18.15
C ASP A 316 -3.54 2.31 -19.30
N SER A 317 -2.89 1.13 -19.28
CA SER A 317 -3.11 0.07 -20.26
C SER A 317 -4.55 -0.47 -20.24
N ILE A 318 -5.14 -0.59 -19.03
CA ILE A 318 -6.54 -1.00 -18.89
C ILE A 318 -7.49 0.06 -19.43
N ARG A 319 -7.27 1.34 -19.13
CA ARG A 319 -8.07 2.46 -19.66
C ARG A 319 -8.03 2.51 -21.19
N GLU A 320 -6.84 2.36 -21.78
CA GLU A 320 -6.67 2.30 -23.23
C GLU A 320 -7.42 1.11 -23.82
N LYS A 321 -7.35 -0.07 -23.18
CA LYS A 321 -8.06 -1.27 -23.65
C LYS A 321 -9.57 -1.12 -23.55
N VAL A 322 -10.10 -0.51 -22.50
CA VAL A 322 -11.54 -0.24 -22.35
C VAL A 322 -12.01 0.70 -23.47
N ALA A 323 -11.27 1.80 -23.71
CA ALA A 323 -11.59 2.76 -24.77
C ALA A 323 -11.56 2.11 -26.18
N GLU A 324 -10.63 1.18 -26.46
CA GLU A 324 -10.56 0.41 -27.71
C GLU A 324 -11.80 -0.46 -27.92
N LEU A 325 -12.40 -0.95 -26.83
CA LEU A 325 -13.53 -1.89 -26.87
C LEU A 325 -14.90 -1.21 -26.82
N GLU A 326 -14.97 0.10 -26.58
CA GLU A 326 -16.18 0.88 -26.66
C GLU A 326 -16.77 0.82 -28.08
N GLY A 327 -18.09 0.66 -28.18
CA GLY A 327 -18.82 0.51 -29.44
C GLY A 327 -18.66 -0.83 -30.17
N SER A 328 -17.76 -1.71 -29.69
CA SER A 328 -17.54 -3.06 -30.22
C SER A 328 -18.00 -4.15 -29.26
N LEU A 329 -17.27 -4.35 -28.19
CA LEU A 329 -17.61 -5.29 -27.11
C LEU A 329 -18.55 -4.65 -26.09
N ILE A 330 -18.31 -3.39 -25.77
CA ILE A 330 -19.12 -2.58 -24.85
C ILE A 330 -20.13 -1.79 -25.68
N PRO A 331 -21.45 -2.03 -25.53
CA PRO A 331 -22.48 -1.24 -26.23
C PRO A 331 -22.38 0.25 -25.89
N ASN A 332 -22.71 1.13 -26.86
CA ASN A 332 -22.61 2.59 -26.69
C ASN A 332 -23.53 3.18 -25.60
N ASP A 333 -24.60 2.46 -25.26
CA ASP A 333 -25.58 2.83 -24.22
C ASP A 333 -25.29 2.18 -22.85
N MET A 334 -24.18 1.44 -22.74
CA MET A 334 -23.66 0.87 -21.50
C MET A 334 -22.49 1.71 -21.00
N SER A 335 -22.59 2.22 -19.80
CA SER A 335 -21.52 3.00 -19.18
C SER A 335 -20.52 2.14 -18.43
N VAL A 336 -19.22 2.48 -18.55
CA VAL A 336 -18.14 1.89 -17.77
C VAL A 336 -17.49 2.99 -16.94
N THR A 337 -17.74 2.96 -15.63
CA THR A 337 -17.20 3.95 -14.69
C THR A 337 -16.06 3.37 -13.91
N VAL A 338 -14.95 4.10 -13.82
CA VAL A 338 -13.83 3.76 -12.95
C VAL A 338 -14.21 4.12 -11.50
N THR A 339 -14.49 3.11 -10.69
CA THR A 339 -14.94 3.30 -9.30
C THR A 339 -13.82 3.15 -8.28
N ARG A 340 -12.64 2.73 -8.71
CA ARG A 340 -11.38 2.78 -7.96
C ARG A 340 -10.21 2.90 -8.92
N ASP A 341 -9.25 3.77 -8.61
CA ASP A 341 -8.00 3.95 -9.33
C ASP A 341 -6.84 4.27 -8.39
N TYR A 342 -6.08 3.24 -8.02
CA TYR A 342 -4.87 3.39 -7.22
C TYR A 342 -3.65 3.76 -8.07
N GLY A 343 -3.68 3.57 -9.38
CA GLY A 343 -2.67 4.06 -10.30
C GLY A 343 -2.66 5.58 -10.37
N GLU A 344 -3.83 6.20 -10.54
CA GLU A 344 -3.99 7.65 -10.52
C GLU A 344 -3.56 8.23 -9.17
N THR A 345 -4.03 7.64 -8.05
CA THR A 345 -3.65 8.07 -6.70
C THR A 345 -2.12 7.97 -6.49
N ALA A 346 -1.49 6.87 -6.92
CA ALA A 346 -0.04 6.69 -6.83
C ALA A 346 0.72 7.72 -7.67
N SER A 347 0.25 8.01 -8.89
CA SER A 347 0.83 9.02 -9.77
C SER A 347 0.71 10.42 -9.17
N GLU A 348 -0.50 10.78 -8.72
CA GLU A 348 -0.78 12.08 -8.11
C GLU A 348 0.10 12.31 -6.88
N LYS A 349 0.14 11.36 -5.96
CA LYS A 349 0.95 11.44 -4.74
C LYS A 349 2.44 11.50 -5.04
N SER A 350 2.91 10.68 -5.97
CA SER A 350 4.32 10.69 -6.38
C SER A 350 4.71 12.03 -6.98
N ASN A 351 3.90 12.57 -7.88
CA ASN A 351 4.17 13.85 -8.53
C ASN A 351 4.07 15.03 -7.55
N GLU A 352 3.07 15.04 -6.65
CA GLU A 352 2.92 16.03 -5.58
C GLU A 352 4.15 16.07 -4.67
N LEU A 353 4.62 14.91 -4.23
CA LEU A 353 5.78 14.81 -3.34
C LEU A 353 7.10 15.12 -4.05
N LEU A 354 7.26 14.74 -5.32
CA LEU A 354 8.40 15.15 -6.15
C LEU A 354 8.44 16.66 -6.36
N LEU A 355 7.28 17.30 -6.56
CA LEU A 355 7.16 18.76 -6.63
C LEU A 355 7.55 19.40 -5.30
N HIS A 356 7.04 18.90 -4.17
CA HIS A 356 7.39 19.41 -2.84
C HIS A 356 8.88 19.24 -2.55
N MET A 357 9.49 18.13 -2.98
CA MET A 357 10.93 17.92 -2.92
C MET A 357 11.68 18.98 -3.73
N GLY A 358 11.22 19.29 -4.94
CA GLY A 358 11.77 20.38 -5.77
C GLY A 358 11.64 21.75 -5.11
N ILE A 359 10.48 22.06 -4.53
CA ILE A 359 10.23 23.30 -3.78
C ILE A 359 11.14 23.40 -2.56
N ALA A 360 11.33 22.31 -1.81
CA ALA A 360 12.22 22.26 -0.66
C ALA A 360 13.67 22.56 -1.06
N VAL A 361 14.17 21.88 -2.10
CA VAL A 361 15.52 22.14 -2.65
C VAL A 361 15.69 23.57 -3.10
N PHE A 362 14.69 24.12 -3.82
CA PHE A 362 14.71 25.52 -4.27
C PHE A 362 14.65 26.49 -3.08
N GLY A 363 13.81 26.24 -2.08
CA GLY A 363 13.70 27.05 -0.87
C GLY A 363 15.02 27.12 -0.10
N VAL A 364 15.70 25.99 0.04
CA VAL A 364 17.04 25.92 0.66
C VAL A 364 18.05 26.70 -0.17
N ALA A 365 18.06 26.53 -1.50
CA ALA A 365 18.94 27.26 -2.39
C ALA A 365 18.72 28.79 -2.29
N LEU A 366 17.46 29.22 -2.19
CA LEU A 366 17.09 30.62 -2.01
C LEU A 366 17.58 31.19 -0.66
N LEU A 367 17.45 30.40 0.42
CA LEU A 367 17.93 30.77 1.73
C LEU A 367 19.45 30.94 1.74
N ILE A 368 20.19 30.03 1.12
CA ILE A 368 21.64 30.09 0.98
C ILE A 368 22.04 31.31 0.10
N LEU A 369 21.29 31.56 -0.97
CA LEU A 369 21.48 32.74 -1.82
C LEU A 369 21.42 34.04 -1.02
N PHE A 370 20.47 34.14 -0.08
CA PHE A 370 20.27 35.33 0.75
C PHE A 370 21.36 35.51 1.79
N PHE A 371 21.82 34.44 2.45
CA PHE A 371 22.79 34.54 3.55
C PHE A 371 24.24 34.43 3.11
N LEU A 372 24.60 33.58 2.15
CA LEU A 372 25.97 33.33 1.74
C LEU A 372 26.30 33.92 0.36
N GLY A 373 25.33 34.00 -0.53
CA GLY A 373 25.50 34.53 -1.87
C GLY A 373 25.19 33.53 -2.98
N TRP A 374 25.12 34.01 -4.23
CA TRP A 374 24.68 33.20 -5.37
C TRP A 374 25.68 32.13 -5.78
N ARG A 375 26.96 32.33 -5.55
CA ARG A 375 28.00 31.34 -5.90
C ARG A 375 28.02 30.17 -4.97
N GLU A 376 27.88 30.43 -3.70
CA GLU A 376 27.75 29.41 -2.63
C GLU A 376 26.46 28.60 -2.80
N SER A 377 25.37 29.25 -3.16
CA SER A 377 24.09 28.63 -3.46
C SER A 377 24.21 27.63 -4.63
N ILE A 378 24.95 27.95 -5.69
CA ILE A 378 25.16 27.01 -6.83
C ILE A 378 25.90 25.73 -6.38
N VAL A 379 26.89 25.85 -5.51
CA VAL A 379 27.66 24.70 -5.02
C VAL A 379 26.75 23.74 -4.26
N VAL A 380 25.92 24.26 -3.37
CA VAL A 380 24.96 23.44 -2.60
C VAL A 380 23.83 22.91 -3.48
N LEU A 381 23.35 23.72 -4.44
CA LEU A 381 22.34 23.28 -5.42
C LEU A 381 22.83 22.12 -6.30
N LEU A 382 24.13 21.96 -6.49
CA LEU A 382 24.71 20.81 -7.20
C LEU A 382 24.81 19.56 -6.29
N ALA A 383 25.11 19.76 -5.02
CA ALA A 383 25.30 18.67 -4.06
C ALA A 383 23.97 17.94 -3.74
N ILE A 384 22.88 18.68 -3.52
CA ILE A 384 21.59 18.11 -3.09
C ILE A 384 21.01 17.12 -4.12
N PRO A 385 20.83 17.48 -5.42
CA PRO A 385 20.31 16.54 -6.40
C PRO A 385 21.18 15.30 -6.57
N SER A 386 22.50 15.44 -6.47
CA SER A 386 23.45 14.32 -6.57
C SER A 386 23.24 13.32 -5.40
N THR A 387 23.02 13.83 -4.19
CA THR A 387 22.74 13.00 -3.00
C THR A 387 21.40 12.27 -3.13
N LEU A 388 20.35 12.99 -3.52
CA LEU A 388 19.02 12.41 -3.70
C LEU A 388 19.01 11.36 -4.81
N ALA A 389 19.73 11.60 -5.90
CA ALA A 389 19.89 10.66 -7.01
C ALA A 389 20.50 9.33 -6.56
N LEU A 390 21.58 9.38 -5.77
CA LEU A 390 22.20 8.17 -5.22
C LEU A 390 21.32 7.47 -4.18
N THR A 391 20.52 8.21 -3.42
CA THR A 391 19.56 7.63 -2.49
C THR A 391 18.44 6.89 -3.21
N LEU A 392 17.93 7.45 -4.32
CA LEU A 392 16.95 6.78 -5.18
C LEU A 392 17.53 5.50 -5.81
N LEU A 393 18.81 5.51 -6.17
CA LEU A 393 19.48 4.30 -6.64
C LEU A 393 19.52 3.22 -5.54
N VAL A 394 19.76 3.59 -4.29
CA VAL A 394 19.68 2.64 -3.16
C VAL A 394 18.28 2.06 -3.03
N PHE A 395 17.24 2.88 -3.14
CA PHE A 395 15.86 2.36 -3.12
C PHE A 395 15.61 1.34 -4.23
N TYR A 396 16.08 1.63 -5.45
CA TYR A 396 15.98 0.70 -6.57
C TYR A 396 16.71 -0.63 -6.31
N LEU A 397 17.96 -0.56 -5.81
CA LEU A 397 18.77 -1.76 -5.51
C LEU A 397 18.21 -2.59 -4.35
N TYR A 398 17.55 -1.96 -3.38
CA TYR A 398 16.88 -2.65 -2.27
C TYR A 398 15.49 -3.19 -2.63
N GLY A 399 15.00 -2.94 -3.85
CA GLY A 399 13.68 -3.37 -4.29
C GLY A 399 12.53 -2.62 -3.62
N TYR A 400 12.77 -1.39 -3.15
CA TYR A 400 11.70 -0.51 -2.70
C TYR A 400 10.95 0.07 -3.89
N THR A 401 9.70 0.48 -3.65
CA THR A 401 8.85 1.15 -4.63
C THR A 401 8.74 2.64 -4.34
N LEU A 402 8.38 3.42 -5.34
CA LEU A 402 8.14 4.85 -5.19
C LEU A 402 6.71 5.04 -4.63
N ASN A 403 6.63 5.24 -3.33
CA ASN A 403 5.39 5.40 -2.61
C ASN A 403 5.49 6.56 -1.61
N ARG A 404 4.38 6.87 -0.92
CA ARG A 404 4.34 7.98 0.03
C ARG A 404 5.40 7.89 1.14
N ILE A 405 5.75 6.70 1.59
CA ILE A 405 6.71 6.49 2.70
C ILE A 405 8.14 6.71 2.23
N THR A 406 8.51 6.16 1.08
CA THR A 406 9.85 6.35 0.48
C THR A 406 10.09 7.81 0.09
N LEU A 407 9.08 8.48 -0.47
CA LEU A 407 9.17 9.90 -0.81
C LEU A 407 9.18 10.79 0.44
N PHE A 408 8.41 10.45 1.47
CA PHE A 408 8.49 11.14 2.76
C PHE A 408 9.89 11.01 3.38
N ALA A 409 10.51 9.82 3.30
CA ALA A 409 11.89 9.61 3.75
C ALA A 409 12.89 10.55 3.04
N LEU A 410 12.71 10.75 1.72
CA LEU A 410 13.55 11.67 0.94
C LEU A 410 13.35 13.12 1.35
N ILE A 411 12.09 13.57 1.48
CA ILE A 411 11.76 14.95 1.89
C ILE A 411 12.29 15.24 3.30
N PHE A 412 12.08 14.31 4.22
CA PHE A 412 12.61 14.39 5.58
C PHE A 412 14.13 14.51 5.60
N SER A 413 14.80 13.75 4.73
CA SER A 413 16.26 13.75 4.62
C SER A 413 16.81 15.09 4.09
N ILE A 414 16.10 15.83 3.23
CA ILE A 414 16.59 17.08 2.62
C ILE A 414 17.04 18.08 3.68
N GLY A 415 16.27 18.27 4.75
CA GLY A 415 16.59 19.19 5.83
C GLY A 415 17.90 18.87 6.56
N ILE A 416 18.28 17.59 6.55
CA ILE A 416 19.50 17.11 7.22
C ILE A 416 20.69 17.05 6.26
N LEU A 417 20.44 16.68 4.99
CA LEU A 417 21.46 16.52 3.95
C LEU A 417 22.19 17.83 3.60
N VAL A 418 21.48 18.92 3.71
CA VAL A 418 21.98 20.23 3.28
C VAL A 418 23.09 20.73 4.19
N ASP A 419 23.05 20.37 5.47
CA ASP A 419 23.97 20.86 6.49
C ASP A 419 25.43 20.51 6.18
N ASP A 420 25.72 19.28 5.77
CA ASP A 420 27.08 18.83 5.45
C ASP A 420 27.73 19.69 4.36
N ALA A 421 27.00 19.94 3.28
CA ALA A 421 27.49 20.75 2.16
C ALA A 421 27.64 22.23 2.53
N ILE A 422 26.70 22.80 3.32
CA ILE A 422 26.75 24.17 3.78
C ILE A 422 27.97 24.40 4.65
N VAL A 423 28.17 23.56 5.68
CA VAL A 423 29.28 23.66 6.61
C VAL A 423 30.63 23.65 5.88
N VAL A 424 30.78 22.74 4.92
CA VAL A 424 32.02 22.66 4.13
C VAL A 424 32.23 23.92 3.26
N VAL A 425 31.19 24.41 2.55
CA VAL A 425 31.29 25.61 1.70
C VAL A 425 31.58 26.83 2.55
N GLU A 426 30.86 27.03 3.65
CA GLU A 426 31.03 28.14 4.55
C GLU A 426 32.45 28.17 5.14
N ASN A 427 32.95 27.03 5.59
CA ASN A 427 34.29 26.92 6.14
C ASN A 427 35.38 27.20 5.09
N ILE A 428 35.17 26.76 3.83
CA ILE A 428 36.09 27.13 2.72
C ILE A 428 36.09 28.63 2.54
N VAL A 429 34.93 29.28 2.47
CA VAL A 429 34.80 30.74 2.32
C VAL A 429 35.44 31.48 3.51
N ARG A 430 35.21 31.01 4.74
CA ARG A 430 35.84 31.54 5.95
C ARG A 430 37.36 31.45 5.89
N HIS A 431 37.94 30.31 5.55
CA HIS A 431 39.38 30.10 5.46
C HIS A 431 40.04 30.99 4.42
N VAL A 432 39.37 31.28 3.33
CA VAL A 432 39.89 32.17 2.30
C VAL A 432 39.96 33.61 2.81
N ARG A 433 39.07 34.03 3.69
CA ARG A 433 39.06 35.37 4.30
C ARG A 433 40.01 35.50 5.50
N LEU A 434 40.65 34.43 5.97
CA LEU A 434 41.58 34.48 7.07
C LEU A 434 42.88 35.23 6.72
N PRO A 435 43.44 36.02 7.63
CA PRO A 435 44.72 36.69 7.43
C PRO A 435 45.84 35.70 7.04
N GLY A 436 46.53 36.00 5.95
CA GLY A 436 47.60 35.12 5.42
C GLY A 436 47.15 33.95 4.52
N ALA A 437 45.84 33.79 4.25
CA ALA A 437 45.32 32.80 3.30
C ALA A 437 45.86 33.01 1.87
N SER A 438 46.05 34.27 1.46
CA SER A 438 46.61 34.67 0.16
C SER A 438 48.04 34.20 -0.11
N LYS A 439 48.81 33.84 0.92
CA LYS A 439 50.18 33.30 0.82
C LYS A 439 50.22 31.80 0.55
N LYS A 440 49.07 31.11 0.65
CA LYS A 440 48.96 29.66 0.43
C LYS A 440 48.25 29.35 -0.90
N PRO A 441 48.59 28.26 -1.59
CA PRO A 441 47.78 27.79 -2.74
C PRO A 441 46.33 27.60 -2.32
N LEU A 442 45.37 28.08 -3.13
CA LEU A 442 43.94 28.01 -2.83
C LEU A 442 43.44 26.57 -2.55
N VAL A 443 43.99 25.60 -3.28
CA VAL A 443 43.73 24.16 -3.04
C VAL A 443 44.09 23.77 -1.61
N LYS A 444 45.22 24.25 -1.09
CA LYS A 444 45.65 23.93 0.27
C LYS A 444 44.77 24.59 1.30
N VAL A 445 44.31 25.83 1.04
CA VAL A 445 43.36 26.54 1.92
C VAL A 445 42.04 25.79 2.00
N ALA A 446 41.52 25.30 0.86
CA ALA A 446 40.29 24.54 0.79
C ALA A 446 40.44 23.17 1.50
N LEU A 447 41.58 22.48 1.34
CA LEU A 447 41.84 21.22 2.04
C LEU A 447 41.97 21.40 3.56
N ASP A 448 42.66 22.46 4.01
CA ASP A 448 42.75 22.78 5.44
C ASP A 448 41.37 23.04 6.04
N ALA A 449 40.49 23.75 5.27
CA ALA A 449 39.10 24.04 5.67
C ALA A 449 38.25 22.77 5.77
N VAL A 450 38.35 21.86 4.81
CA VAL A 450 37.58 20.58 4.82
C VAL A 450 38.09 19.69 5.95
N ASP A 451 39.41 19.65 6.20
CA ASP A 451 39.98 18.80 7.27
C ASP A 451 39.55 19.29 8.66
N GLU A 452 39.42 20.63 8.86
CA GLU A 452 38.97 21.22 10.14
C GLU A 452 37.55 20.77 10.51
N VAL A 453 36.61 20.81 9.56
CA VAL A 453 35.20 20.46 9.82
C VAL A 453 34.91 18.97 9.60
N GLY A 454 35.84 18.23 9.02
CA GLY A 454 35.61 16.85 8.62
C GLY A 454 35.24 15.92 9.78
N ASN A 455 36.02 15.93 10.87
CA ASN A 455 35.74 15.09 12.04
C ASN A 455 34.40 15.45 12.74
N PRO A 456 34.08 16.74 13.01
CA PRO A 456 32.76 17.12 13.54
C PRO A 456 31.60 16.67 12.65
N THR A 457 31.72 16.84 11.34
CA THR A 457 30.66 16.44 10.36
C THR A 457 30.46 14.93 10.36
N VAL A 458 31.56 14.15 10.30
CA VAL A 458 31.47 12.67 10.38
C VAL A 458 30.77 12.22 11.68
N LEU A 459 31.16 12.82 12.82
CA LEU A 459 30.56 12.47 14.11
C LEU A 459 29.07 12.85 14.16
N ALA A 460 28.71 14.03 13.67
CA ALA A 460 27.31 14.47 13.59
C ALA A 460 26.47 13.54 12.72
N THR A 461 26.96 13.17 11.53
CA THR A 461 26.29 12.25 10.62
C THR A 461 26.01 10.90 11.30
N TRP A 462 27.03 10.31 11.95
CA TRP A 462 26.84 9.03 12.65
C TRP A 462 25.91 9.15 13.88
N ALA A 463 25.93 10.28 14.58
CA ALA A 463 25.02 10.52 15.69
C ALA A 463 23.56 10.56 15.25
N VAL A 464 23.27 11.22 14.11
CA VAL A 464 21.90 11.28 13.56
C VAL A 464 21.47 9.92 13.01
N ILE A 465 22.35 9.20 12.32
CA ILE A 465 22.07 7.83 11.87
C ILE A 465 21.73 6.94 13.08
N ALA A 466 22.53 6.99 14.15
CA ALA A 466 22.28 6.24 15.37
C ALA A 466 20.95 6.60 16.05
N ALA A 467 20.52 7.87 15.96
CA ALA A 467 19.24 8.32 16.50
C ALA A 467 18.02 7.82 15.70
N ILE A 468 18.16 7.67 14.37
CA ILE A 468 17.07 7.24 13.47
C ILE A 468 17.02 5.70 13.35
N LEU A 469 18.16 5.02 13.47
CA LEU A 469 18.30 3.59 13.25
C LEU A 469 17.34 2.71 14.09
N PRO A 470 16.99 3.04 15.36
CA PRO A 470 16.02 2.27 16.14
C PRO A 470 14.67 2.06 15.45
N MET A 471 14.24 2.99 14.59
CA MET A 471 13.00 2.82 13.80
C MET A 471 13.06 1.63 12.83
N ALA A 472 14.25 1.20 12.42
CA ALA A 472 14.41 0.03 11.53
C ALA A 472 14.10 -1.30 12.23
N PHE A 473 14.10 -1.30 13.57
CA PHE A 473 13.89 -2.49 14.42
C PHE A 473 12.48 -2.54 15.04
N VAL A 474 11.58 -1.67 14.60
CA VAL A 474 10.18 -1.72 15.04
C VAL A 474 9.57 -3.05 14.58
N GLY A 475 8.92 -3.76 15.50
CA GLY A 475 8.28 -5.05 15.22
C GLY A 475 6.89 -4.93 14.59
N GLY A 476 6.31 -6.08 14.25
CA GLY A 476 4.97 -6.20 13.68
C GLY A 476 4.83 -5.58 12.29
N LEU A 477 3.60 -5.38 11.84
CA LEU A 477 3.29 -4.81 10.51
C LEU A 477 3.87 -3.40 10.29
N MET A 478 4.03 -2.63 11.37
CA MET A 478 4.58 -1.28 11.31
C MET A 478 6.08 -1.26 10.93
N GLY A 479 6.83 -2.33 11.27
CA GLY A 479 8.24 -2.44 10.96
C GLY A 479 8.57 -2.28 9.47
N PRO A 480 8.12 -3.20 8.60
CA PRO A 480 8.34 -3.10 7.15
C PRO A 480 7.77 -1.80 6.56
N TYR A 481 6.62 -1.34 7.08
CA TYR A 481 5.98 -0.11 6.64
C TYR A 481 6.87 1.12 6.84
N MET A 482 7.52 1.23 8.02
CA MET A 482 8.35 2.38 8.39
C MET A 482 9.83 2.23 8.01
N ARG A 483 10.30 1.00 7.75
CA ARG A 483 11.73 0.70 7.45
C ARG A 483 12.34 1.54 6.31
N PRO A 484 11.64 1.91 5.24
CA PRO A 484 12.20 2.78 4.20
C PRO A 484 12.71 4.13 4.73
N ILE A 485 12.12 4.67 5.82
CA ILE A 485 12.52 5.95 6.39
C ILE A 485 13.94 5.90 6.96
N PRO A 486 14.27 5.05 7.95
CA PRO A 486 15.62 4.99 8.50
C PRO A 486 16.66 4.51 7.48
N VAL A 487 16.31 3.60 6.57
CA VAL A 487 17.21 3.14 5.51
C VAL A 487 17.52 4.27 4.51
N GLY A 488 16.48 4.95 4.03
CA GLY A 488 16.63 6.06 3.08
C GLY A 488 17.37 7.24 3.69
N ALA A 489 17.00 7.67 4.89
CA ALA A 489 17.67 8.77 5.59
C ALA A 489 19.14 8.45 5.88
N SER A 490 19.45 7.24 6.37
CA SER A 490 20.83 6.83 6.63
C SER A 490 21.67 6.78 5.36
N ALA A 491 21.15 6.20 4.28
CA ALA A 491 21.83 6.18 2.98
C ALA A 491 22.06 7.59 2.44
N ALA A 492 21.04 8.44 2.50
CA ALA A 492 21.12 9.83 2.10
C ALA A 492 22.20 10.61 2.88
N MET A 493 22.28 10.41 4.19
CA MET A 493 23.29 11.07 5.02
C MET A 493 24.70 10.59 4.72
N VAL A 494 24.92 9.28 4.49
CA VAL A 494 26.23 8.78 4.08
C VAL A 494 26.64 9.37 2.74
N PHE A 495 25.74 9.44 1.76
CA PHE A 495 26.04 10.08 0.48
C PHE A 495 26.23 11.58 0.60
N SER A 496 25.47 12.28 1.45
CA SER A 496 25.68 13.71 1.72
C SER A 496 27.09 13.98 2.21
N MET A 497 27.51 13.25 3.23
CA MET A 497 28.86 13.35 3.78
C MET A 497 29.94 13.09 2.73
N LEU A 498 29.78 12.04 1.90
CA LEU A 498 30.73 11.73 0.83
C LEU A 498 30.77 12.84 -0.23
N ILE A 499 29.61 13.37 -0.63
CA ILE A 499 29.49 14.45 -1.60
C ILE A 499 30.06 15.77 -1.02
N ALA A 500 29.81 16.03 0.27
CA ALA A 500 30.37 17.19 0.95
C ALA A 500 31.90 17.19 0.97
N PHE A 501 32.53 16.02 1.03
CA PHE A 501 34.00 15.91 1.01
C PHE A 501 34.61 15.72 -0.40
N THR A 502 33.81 15.40 -1.41
CA THR A 502 34.30 15.16 -2.79
C THR A 502 33.85 16.22 -3.77
N ILE A 503 32.55 16.36 -3.98
CA ILE A 503 31.94 17.24 -4.98
C ILE A 503 31.98 18.69 -4.51
N THR A 504 31.63 18.95 -3.25
CA THR A 504 31.50 20.31 -2.72
C THR A 504 32.82 21.08 -2.77
N PRO A 505 34.00 20.57 -2.36
CA PRO A 505 35.28 21.23 -2.48
C PRO A 505 35.66 21.50 -3.92
N TRP A 506 35.43 20.55 -4.83
CA TRP A 506 35.67 20.71 -6.27
C TRP A 506 34.79 21.84 -6.85
N ALA A 507 33.48 21.83 -6.54
CA ALA A 507 32.55 22.84 -7.04
C ALA A 507 32.90 24.24 -6.47
N ALA A 508 33.22 24.32 -5.18
CA ALA A 508 33.67 25.55 -4.54
C ALA A 508 34.90 26.11 -5.24
N MET A 509 35.91 25.28 -5.55
CA MET A 509 37.11 25.71 -6.27
C MET A 509 36.78 26.23 -7.68
N LYS A 510 35.84 25.67 -8.40
CA LYS A 510 35.48 26.09 -9.75
C LYS A 510 34.64 27.40 -9.75
N VAL A 511 33.69 27.49 -8.85
CA VAL A 511 32.72 28.61 -8.79
C VAL A 511 33.30 29.82 -8.08
N LEU A 512 34.10 29.62 -7.02
CA LEU A 512 34.63 30.68 -6.18
C LEU A 512 36.02 31.20 -6.65
N LYS A 513 36.74 30.45 -7.51
CA LYS A 513 38.08 30.78 -7.96
C LYS A 513 38.21 32.22 -8.50
N ARG A 514 37.25 32.70 -9.30
CA ARG A 514 37.28 34.07 -9.87
C ARG A 514 37.21 35.15 -8.80
N ARG A 515 36.43 34.96 -7.74
CA ARG A 515 36.35 35.87 -6.63
C ARG A 515 37.68 35.98 -5.88
N PHE A 516 38.29 34.85 -5.63
CA PHE A 516 39.56 34.74 -4.92
C PHE A 516 40.73 35.33 -5.70
N MET A 517 40.74 35.22 -7.02
CA MET A 517 41.79 35.85 -7.84
C MET A 517 41.65 37.38 -7.90
N CYS A 518 40.43 37.92 -7.96
CA CYS A 518 40.20 39.36 -7.89
C CYS A 518 40.60 39.95 -6.54
N GLU A 519 40.31 39.27 -5.44
CA GLU A 519 40.73 39.69 -4.08
C GLU A 519 42.26 39.54 -3.89
N ALA A 520 42.92 38.62 -4.62
CA ALA A 520 44.37 38.42 -4.58
C ALA A 520 45.15 39.46 -5.37
N GLU A 521 44.55 40.17 -6.32
CA GLU A 521 45.15 41.21 -7.15
C GLU A 521 45.03 42.62 -6.56
N LEU A 522 44.30 42.78 -5.42
CA LEU A 522 44.18 44.07 -4.73
C LEU A 522 45.51 44.51 -4.07
N PRO A 523 45.85 45.83 -4.04
CA PRO A 523 47.01 46.33 -3.35
C PRO A 523 47.04 45.95 -1.88
N GLU A 524 48.24 45.73 -1.31
CA GLU A 524 48.44 45.27 0.08
C GLU A 524 47.77 46.17 1.12
N ALA A 525 47.63 47.46 0.84
CA ALA A 525 46.95 48.43 1.69
C ALA A 525 45.42 48.25 1.69
N GLU A 526 44.80 47.94 0.55
CA GLU A 526 43.37 47.66 0.44
C GLU A 526 43.03 46.27 0.99
N ARG A 527 43.93 45.31 0.88
CA ARG A 527 43.82 44.00 1.54
C ARG A 527 43.85 44.11 3.06
N SER A 528 44.80 44.91 3.57
CA SER A 528 44.91 45.15 5.02
C SER A 528 43.69 45.88 5.56
N ALA A 529 43.07 46.74 4.76
CA ALA A 529 41.83 47.40 5.14
C ALA A 529 40.65 46.46 5.13
N LEU A 530 40.54 45.53 4.15
CA LEU A 530 39.54 44.43 4.11
C LEU A 530 39.75 43.38 5.20
N GLU A 531 41.02 43.10 5.56
CA GLU A 531 41.37 42.20 6.66
C GLU A 531 41.14 42.85 8.04
N LEU A 532 41.19 44.18 8.16
CA LEU A 532 40.93 44.96 9.37
C LEU A 532 39.47 45.41 9.50
N GLU A 533 38.70 45.37 8.41
CA GLU A 533 37.26 45.58 8.46
C GLU A 533 36.65 44.34 9.13
N HIS A 534 36.58 44.39 10.46
CA HIS A 534 35.70 43.52 11.23
C HIS A 534 34.36 43.51 10.50
N ALA A 535 33.84 42.32 10.20
CA ALA A 535 32.52 42.19 9.63
C ALA A 535 31.61 43.20 10.36
N PRO A 536 30.88 44.06 9.61
CA PRO A 536 30.06 45.08 10.25
C PRO A 536 29.22 44.38 11.31
N ASP A 537 29.10 45.01 12.49
CA ASP A 537 28.28 44.53 13.59
C ASP A 537 26.84 44.36 13.10
N ASP A 538 26.60 43.27 12.42
CA ASP A 538 25.30 42.91 11.90
C ASP A 538 24.29 42.81 13.05
N TRP A 539 23.05 43.12 12.80
CA TRP A 539 22.00 43.03 13.81
C TRP A 539 22.03 41.67 14.55
N PHE A 540 22.32 40.58 13.87
CA PHE A 540 22.49 39.23 14.46
C PHE A 540 23.71 39.17 15.40
N THR A 541 24.84 39.72 15.03
CA THR A 541 26.03 39.75 15.86
C THR A 541 25.78 40.54 17.14
N ARG A 542 25.13 41.72 17.03
CA ARG A 542 24.71 42.50 18.19
C ARG A 542 23.73 41.78 19.10
N LEU A 543 22.76 41.10 18.53
CA LEU A 543 21.80 40.27 19.28
C LEU A 543 22.51 39.10 20.00
N TYR A 544 23.44 38.44 19.30
CA TYR A 544 24.23 37.35 19.87
C TYR A 544 25.05 37.82 21.08
N HIS A 545 25.81 38.92 20.94
CA HIS A 545 26.56 39.51 22.05
C HIS A 545 25.65 39.94 23.21
N LYS A 546 24.50 40.52 22.92
CA LYS A 546 23.53 40.93 23.95
C LYS A 546 23.01 39.76 24.78
N ILE A 547 22.90 38.57 24.19
CA ILE A 547 22.42 37.34 24.86
C ILE A 547 23.59 36.58 25.49
N MET A 548 24.68 36.39 24.75
CA MET A 548 25.78 35.51 25.17
C MET A 548 26.72 36.15 26.17
N ASP A 549 27.05 37.43 26.04
CA ASP A 549 27.98 38.06 26.96
C ASP A 549 27.53 38.03 28.42
N PRO A 550 26.25 38.31 28.77
CA PRO A 550 25.76 38.12 30.14
C PRO A 550 25.82 36.63 30.62
N LEU A 551 25.53 35.71 29.71
CA LEU A 551 25.55 34.26 30.02
C LEU A 551 26.98 33.78 30.29
N LEU A 552 27.96 34.28 29.57
CA LEU A 552 29.37 33.94 29.77
C LEU A 552 29.96 34.63 31.01
N ALA A 553 29.57 35.87 31.29
CA ALA A 553 30.12 36.67 32.41
C ALA A 553 29.56 36.26 33.76
N HIS A 554 28.29 35.90 33.89
CA HIS A 554 27.62 35.67 35.18
C HIS A 554 27.03 34.29 35.35
N ALA A 555 27.44 33.57 36.36
CA ALA A 555 26.93 32.20 36.66
C ALA A 555 25.41 32.19 36.95
N SER A 556 24.86 33.24 37.56
CA SER A 556 23.43 33.35 37.86
C SER A 556 22.56 33.37 36.57
N TRP A 557 22.97 34.07 35.52
CA TRP A 557 22.27 34.09 34.24
C TRP A 557 22.27 32.72 33.52
N ARG A 558 23.38 31.96 33.67
CA ARG A 558 23.47 30.57 33.17
C ARG A 558 22.44 29.65 33.83
N TRP A 559 22.32 29.74 35.16
CA TRP A 559 21.34 28.95 35.88
C TRP A 559 19.90 29.37 35.62
N ILE A 560 19.61 30.65 35.47
CA ILE A 560 18.29 31.19 35.07
C ILE A 560 17.92 30.67 33.65
N PHE A 561 18.86 30.74 32.73
CA PHE A 561 18.64 30.27 31.37
C PHE A 561 18.38 28.76 31.33
N LEU A 562 19.18 27.97 32.04
CA LEU A 562 18.99 26.52 32.16
C LEU A 562 17.63 26.18 32.81
N ALA A 563 17.28 26.87 33.89
CA ALA A 563 16.00 26.69 34.56
C ALA A 563 14.81 27.07 33.67
N SER A 564 14.94 28.13 32.85
CA SER A 564 13.89 28.50 31.89
C SER A 564 13.71 27.46 30.78
N ILE A 565 14.78 26.85 30.29
CA ILE A 565 14.71 25.75 29.30
C ILE A 565 14.01 24.54 29.93
N ILE A 566 14.39 24.16 31.15
CA ILE A 566 13.76 23.03 31.87
C ILE A 566 12.29 23.32 32.10
N LEU A 567 11.92 24.55 32.51
CA LEU A 567 10.54 24.94 32.70
C LEU A 567 9.72 24.89 31.41
N LEU A 568 10.29 25.37 30.31
CA LEU A 568 9.66 25.28 28.98
C LEU A 568 9.48 23.83 28.54
N LEU A 569 10.47 22.98 28.78
CA LEU A 569 10.39 21.54 28.49
C LEU A 569 9.26 20.88 29.30
N LEU A 570 9.23 21.09 30.60
CA LEU A 570 8.18 20.57 31.48
C LEU A 570 6.81 21.13 31.10
N GLY A 571 6.73 22.43 30.75
CA GLY A 571 5.53 23.06 30.24
C GLY A 571 5.03 22.43 28.96
N SER A 572 5.90 22.16 27.98
CA SER A 572 5.52 21.49 26.73
C SER A 572 5.08 20.04 26.97
N MET A 573 5.75 19.32 27.86
CA MET A 573 5.32 17.95 28.23
C MET A 573 3.94 17.96 28.94
N SER A 574 3.67 18.98 29.77
CA SER A 574 2.38 19.10 30.44
C SER A 574 1.22 19.30 29.47
N LEU A 575 1.42 19.91 28.29
CA LEU A 575 0.41 20.07 27.26
C LEU A 575 -0.08 18.72 26.72
N VAL A 576 0.82 17.74 26.64
CA VAL A 576 0.47 16.35 26.29
C VAL A 576 -0.32 15.69 27.43
N GLY A 577 0.14 15.86 28.68
CA GLY A 577 -0.54 15.31 29.86
C GLY A 577 -1.95 15.90 30.08
N LEU A 578 -2.16 17.18 29.73
CA LEU A 578 -3.45 17.85 29.77
C LEU A 578 -4.36 17.54 28.57
N GLY A 579 -3.88 16.77 27.59
CA GLY A 579 -4.63 16.37 26.41
C GLY A 579 -4.84 17.49 25.37
N TRP A 580 -4.17 18.64 25.52
CA TRP A 580 -4.20 19.74 24.54
C TRP A 580 -3.44 19.34 23.25
N VAL A 581 -2.39 18.58 23.38
CA VAL A 581 -1.65 17.97 22.27
C VAL A 581 -1.97 16.48 22.27
N LYS A 582 -2.63 16.02 21.18
CA LYS A 582 -2.96 14.60 20.99
C LYS A 582 -1.81 13.89 20.30
N LEU A 583 -1.33 12.80 20.89
CA LEU A 583 -0.35 11.92 20.28
C LEU A 583 -1.07 10.97 19.31
N LYS A 584 -0.67 11.01 18.05
CA LYS A 584 -1.09 10.05 17.01
C LYS A 584 0.15 9.59 16.26
N MET A 585 0.20 8.32 15.90
CA MET A 585 1.35 7.76 15.18
C MET A 585 1.40 8.28 13.74
N LEU A 586 0.25 8.28 13.05
CA LEU A 586 0.10 8.81 11.70
C LEU A 586 -1.22 9.60 11.59
N PRO A 587 -1.27 10.70 10.83
CA PRO A 587 -2.52 11.38 10.52
C PRO A 587 -3.36 10.55 9.55
N PHE A 588 -4.70 10.73 9.60
CA PHE A 588 -5.58 10.17 8.59
C PHE A 588 -5.23 10.74 7.21
N ASP A 589 -5.19 9.86 6.21
CA ASP A 589 -5.03 10.27 4.81
C ASP A 589 -6.38 10.74 4.26
N ASN A 590 -6.34 11.76 3.39
CA ASN A 590 -7.53 12.28 2.73
C ASN A 590 -7.82 11.44 1.47
N LYS A 591 -8.38 10.24 1.65
CA LYS A 591 -8.75 9.31 0.58
C LYS A 591 -9.99 9.78 -0.16
N SER A 592 -10.13 9.38 -1.42
CA SER A 592 -11.34 9.65 -2.20
C SER A 592 -12.36 8.52 -2.12
N GLU A 593 -12.19 7.58 -1.19
CA GLU A 593 -13.12 6.48 -0.96
C GLU A 593 -13.22 6.11 0.52
N PHE A 594 -14.37 5.57 0.91
CA PHE A 594 -14.58 4.81 2.15
C PHE A 594 -15.71 3.80 1.96
N GLN A 595 -15.82 2.86 2.88
CA GLN A 595 -16.79 1.77 2.80
C GLN A 595 -17.74 1.80 3.99
N ILE A 596 -18.97 1.32 3.78
CA ILE A 596 -19.92 1.04 4.86
C ILE A 596 -20.19 -0.44 4.84
N ILE A 597 -19.83 -1.10 5.93
CA ILE A 597 -19.95 -2.53 6.11
C ILE A 597 -21.24 -2.80 6.86
N ILE A 598 -22.15 -3.56 6.25
CA ILE A 598 -23.50 -3.83 6.78
C ILE A 598 -23.60 -5.34 7.06
N ASN A 599 -24.03 -5.69 8.26
CA ASN A 599 -24.33 -7.06 8.65
C ASN A 599 -25.76 -7.08 9.19
N SER A 600 -26.66 -7.71 8.46
CA SER A 600 -28.02 -8.02 8.92
C SER A 600 -27.99 -9.26 9.83
N PRO A 601 -29.00 -9.49 10.65
CA PRO A 601 -29.15 -10.74 11.40
C PRO A 601 -29.15 -11.95 10.47
N GLU A 602 -28.54 -13.06 10.89
CA GLU A 602 -28.58 -14.32 10.13
C GLU A 602 -30.03 -14.73 9.87
N GLY A 603 -30.31 -15.19 8.65
CA GLY A 603 -31.67 -15.52 8.20
C GLY A 603 -32.42 -14.36 7.52
N THR A 604 -31.84 -13.16 7.46
CA THR A 604 -32.40 -12.05 6.67
C THR A 604 -32.30 -12.37 5.18
N SER A 605 -33.35 -12.08 4.41
CA SER A 605 -33.33 -12.28 2.96
C SER A 605 -32.42 -11.27 2.24
N LEU A 606 -31.98 -11.64 1.04
CA LEU A 606 -31.13 -10.79 0.20
C LEU A 606 -31.82 -9.46 -0.12
N GLU A 607 -33.11 -9.51 -0.44
CA GLU A 607 -33.91 -8.33 -0.83
C GLU A 607 -34.04 -7.35 0.36
N THR A 608 -34.23 -7.85 1.58
CA THR A 608 -34.29 -7.03 2.78
C THR A 608 -32.94 -6.35 3.05
N THR A 609 -31.86 -7.11 2.96
CA THR A 609 -30.49 -6.59 3.12
C THR A 609 -30.17 -5.54 2.04
N ALA A 610 -30.54 -5.81 0.79
CA ALA A 610 -30.38 -4.87 -0.33
C ALA A 610 -31.19 -3.59 -0.14
N ALA A 611 -32.41 -3.70 0.36
CA ALA A 611 -33.27 -2.52 0.64
C ALA A 611 -32.66 -1.64 1.72
N VAL A 612 -32.14 -2.22 2.81
CA VAL A 612 -31.46 -1.47 3.87
C VAL A 612 -30.17 -0.81 3.36
N ALA A 613 -29.38 -1.52 2.56
CA ALA A 613 -28.16 -0.98 1.98
C ALA A 613 -28.45 0.19 1.01
N ARG A 614 -29.55 0.12 0.24
CA ARG A 614 -30.03 1.22 -0.61
C ARG A 614 -30.48 2.42 0.23
N GLU A 615 -31.26 2.23 1.31
CA GLU A 615 -31.68 3.32 2.20
C GLU A 615 -30.48 4.04 2.80
N ILE A 616 -29.44 3.29 3.21
CA ILE A 616 -28.18 3.88 3.68
C ILE A 616 -27.48 4.66 2.56
N ALA A 617 -27.40 4.11 1.36
CA ALA A 617 -26.74 4.76 0.22
C ALA A 617 -27.48 6.05 -0.19
N GLU A 618 -28.80 6.04 -0.24
CA GLU A 618 -29.62 7.22 -0.54
C GLU A 618 -29.45 8.32 0.54
N ALA A 619 -29.30 7.95 1.81
CA ALA A 619 -29.04 8.90 2.88
C ALA A 619 -27.66 9.57 2.77
N ILE A 620 -26.69 8.91 2.12
CA ILE A 620 -25.33 9.42 1.93
C ILE A 620 -25.24 10.26 0.65
N LYS A 621 -26.00 9.93 -0.38
CA LYS A 621 -26.08 10.67 -1.64
C LYS A 621 -26.34 12.19 -1.45
N VAL A 622 -26.97 12.58 -0.34
CA VAL A 622 -27.24 13.99 -0.02
C VAL A 622 -25.98 14.81 0.30
N GLU A 623 -24.86 14.14 0.60
CA GLU A 623 -23.59 14.82 0.88
C GLU A 623 -22.97 15.36 -0.43
N PRO A 624 -22.67 16.67 -0.52
CA PRO A 624 -22.24 17.30 -1.78
C PRO A 624 -20.87 16.84 -2.25
N GLU A 625 -20.10 16.19 -1.38
CA GLU A 625 -18.77 15.68 -1.73
C GLU A 625 -18.79 14.22 -2.24
N VAL A 626 -19.96 13.57 -2.23
CA VAL A 626 -20.13 12.23 -2.81
C VAL A 626 -20.32 12.36 -4.32
N ASP A 627 -19.44 11.71 -5.07
CA ASP A 627 -19.50 11.65 -6.54
C ASP A 627 -20.42 10.52 -7.00
N ASN A 628 -20.14 9.31 -6.54
CA ASN A 628 -20.95 8.13 -6.83
C ASN A 628 -20.80 7.10 -5.68
N TYR A 629 -21.66 6.08 -5.74
CA TYR A 629 -21.59 4.96 -4.80
C TYR A 629 -21.98 3.65 -5.48
N GLN A 630 -21.51 2.54 -4.92
CA GLN A 630 -21.91 1.20 -5.32
C GLN A 630 -22.45 0.45 -4.11
N VAL A 631 -23.57 -0.23 -4.31
CA VAL A 631 -24.18 -1.12 -3.32
C VAL A 631 -23.90 -2.56 -3.72
N TYR A 632 -23.27 -3.31 -2.83
CA TYR A 632 -23.03 -4.74 -2.99
C TYR A 632 -23.84 -5.47 -1.91
N ALA A 633 -24.94 -6.10 -2.27
CA ALA A 633 -25.74 -6.91 -1.36
C ALA A 633 -25.51 -8.40 -1.66
N GLY A 634 -25.25 -9.21 -0.66
CA GLY A 634 -24.94 -10.64 -0.82
C GLY A 634 -23.48 -10.95 -1.13
N ALA A 635 -22.72 -9.96 -1.56
CA ALA A 635 -21.29 -10.06 -1.91
C ALA A 635 -20.48 -8.94 -1.25
N ALA A 636 -19.17 -9.18 -1.14
CA ALA A 636 -18.23 -8.15 -0.72
C ALA A 636 -17.91 -7.17 -1.87
N SER A 637 -17.75 -5.88 -1.56
CA SER A 637 -17.18 -4.90 -2.47
C SER A 637 -15.72 -5.22 -2.81
N PRO A 638 -15.13 -4.62 -3.88
CA PRO A 638 -13.69 -4.68 -4.10
C PRO A 638 -12.94 -4.23 -2.83
N PHE A 639 -12.15 -5.13 -2.25
CA PHE A 639 -11.49 -4.86 -0.98
C PHE A 639 -10.28 -3.93 -1.16
N ASN A 640 -9.99 -3.13 -0.17
CA ASN A 640 -8.77 -2.35 -0.02
C ASN A 640 -7.81 -3.05 0.95
N PHE A 641 -6.67 -2.45 1.25
CA PHE A 641 -5.70 -3.05 2.17
C PHE A 641 -6.29 -3.33 3.57
N ASN A 642 -7.19 -2.47 4.07
CA ASN A 642 -7.93 -2.73 5.30
C ASN A 642 -8.84 -3.95 5.18
N GLY A 643 -9.51 -4.08 4.04
CA GLY A 643 -10.37 -5.23 3.71
C GLY A 643 -9.59 -6.54 3.57
N LEU A 644 -8.35 -6.49 3.06
CA LEU A 644 -7.46 -7.66 3.02
C LEU A 644 -7.18 -8.18 4.43
N VAL A 645 -6.68 -7.34 5.34
CA VAL A 645 -6.31 -7.73 6.70
C VAL A 645 -7.53 -8.16 7.53
N ARG A 646 -8.68 -7.51 7.32
CA ARG A 646 -9.95 -7.84 8.02
C ARG A 646 -10.77 -8.92 7.34
N HIS A 647 -10.29 -9.50 6.27
CA HIS A 647 -10.98 -10.54 5.48
C HIS A 647 -12.37 -10.11 4.99
N TYR A 648 -12.56 -8.83 4.64
CA TYR A 648 -13.83 -8.35 4.11
C TYR A 648 -14.17 -9.00 2.77
N PHE A 649 -13.17 -9.39 1.96
CA PHE A 649 -13.35 -10.12 0.70
C PHE A 649 -14.02 -11.49 0.86
N ALA A 650 -13.98 -12.07 2.06
CA ALA A 650 -14.59 -13.37 2.35
C ALA A 650 -16.07 -13.28 2.75
N ARG A 651 -16.60 -12.06 2.91
CA ARG A 651 -18.00 -11.83 3.28
C ARG A 651 -18.92 -12.20 2.11
N SER A 652 -19.83 -13.12 2.33
CA SER A 652 -20.83 -13.55 1.36
C SER A 652 -22.07 -14.08 2.07
N GLY A 653 -23.20 -14.02 1.39
CA GLY A 653 -24.47 -14.52 1.89
C GLY A 653 -25.55 -13.43 1.97
N PRO A 654 -26.83 -13.82 2.06
CA PRO A 654 -27.95 -12.91 1.92
C PRO A 654 -28.04 -11.82 3.00
N TYR A 655 -27.35 -12.00 4.14
CA TYR A 655 -27.38 -11.11 5.29
C TYR A 655 -26.23 -10.12 5.35
N VAL A 656 -25.35 -10.06 4.33
CA VAL A 656 -24.23 -9.11 4.26
C VAL A 656 -24.40 -8.12 3.12
N ALA A 657 -23.98 -6.89 3.33
CA ALA A 657 -23.86 -5.92 2.25
C ALA A 657 -22.72 -4.93 2.54
N ASP A 658 -22.22 -4.32 1.46
CA ASP A 658 -21.27 -3.23 1.50
C ASP A 658 -21.77 -2.05 0.66
N VAL A 659 -21.51 -0.83 1.12
CA VAL A 659 -21.67 0.36 0.29
C VAL A 659 -20.29 0.99 0.12
N GLN A 660 -19.79 0.96 -1.10
CA GLN A 660 -18.58 1.68 -1.49
C GLN A 660 -18.98 3.10 -1.85
N VAL A 661 -18.37 4.07 -1.21
CA VAL A 661 -18.65 5.50 -1.45
C VAL A 661 -17.42 6.14 -2.05
N ASN A 662 -17.59 6.77 -3.20
CA ASN A 662 -16.56 7.52 -3.90
C ASN A 662 -16.81 9.01 -3.73
N LEU A 663 -15.78 9.73 -3.35
CA LEU A 663 -15.80 11.16 -3.10
C LEU A 663 -15.18 11.91 -4.28
N LEU A 664 -15.65 13.11 -4.52
CA LEU A 664 -14.99 14.05 -5.43
C LEU A 664 -13.49 14.12 -5.17
N PRO A 665 -12.66 14.34 -6.18
CA PRO A 665 -11.22 14.51 -6.02
C PRO A 665 -10.90 15.55 -4.93
N LYS A 666 -9.80 15.32 -4.18
CA LYS A 666 -9.41 16.17 -3.02
C LYS A 666 -9.32 17.67 -3.34
N HIS A 667 -8.99 18.02 -4.59
CA HIS A 667 -8.89 19.42 -5.05
C HIS A 667 -10.25 20.08 -5.29
N HIS A 668 -11.31 19.30 -5.45
CA HIS A 668 -12.68 19.78 -5.69
C HIS A 668 -13.53 19.80 -4.41
N ARG A 669 -12.99 19.38 -3.27
CA ARG A 669 -13.70 19.40 -1.98
C ARG A 669 -12.91 20.11 -0.89
N LYS A 670 -13.62 20.77 0.04
CA LYS A 670 -13.00 21.43 1.20
C LYS A 670 -12.90 20.50 2.41
N ALA A 671 -13.88 19.61 2.59
CA ALA A 671 -13.91 18.67 3.69
C ALA A 671 -12.98 17.49 3.44
N GLN A 672 -12.29 17.03 4.49
CA GLN A 672 -11.49 15.80 4.43
C GLN A 672 -12.39 14.56 4.50
N SER A 673 -11.96 13.44 3.92
CA SER A 673 -12.70 12.18 3.95
C SER A 673 -13.10 11.76 5.37
N HIS A 674 -12.22 11.98 6.34
CA HIS A 674 -12.48 11.70 7.76
C HIS A 674 -13.61 12.55 8.35
N ASP A 675 -13.69 13.83 7.99
CA ASP A 675 -14.75 14.73 8.45
C ASP A 675 -16.09 14.33 7.82
N ILE A 676 -16.09 13.95 6.54
CA ILE A 676 -17.29 13.45 5.84
C ILE A 676 -17.76 12.16 6.50
N ALA A 677 -16.85 11.20 6.72
CA ALA A 677 -17.16 9.93 7.39
C ALA A 677 -17.77 10.15 8.79
N LYS A 678 -17.25 11.09 9.57
CA LYS A 678 -17.83 11.47 10.86
C LYS A 678 -19.24 12.05 10.74
N ARG A 679 -19.46 12.89 9.74
CA ARG A 679 -20.75 13.57 9.51
C ARG A 679 -21.86 12.59 9.14
N ILE A 680 -21.53 11.54 8.37
CA ILE A 680 -22.52 10.54 7.94
C ILE A 680 -22.77 9.44 8.97
N ARG A 681 -21.81 9.13 9.87
CA ARG A 681 -21.95 8.06 10.88
C ARG A 681 -23.26 8.09 11.68
N PRO A 682 -23.73 9.24 12.19
CA PRO A 682 -24.99 9.27 12.94
C PRO A 682 -26.19 8.83 12.10
N ARG A 683 -26.26 9.24 10.82
CA ARG A 683 -27.35 8.87 9.89
C ARG A 683 -27.32 7.36 9.60
N VAL A 684 -26.15 6.83 9.31
CA VAL A 684 -25.97 5.38 9.10
C VAL A 684 -26.37 4.59 10.35
N ALA A 685 -25.97 5.04 11.54
CA ALA A 685 -26.32 4.39 12.79
C ALA A 685 -27.83 4.48 13.11
N GLU A 686 -28.51 5.54 12.70
CA GLU A 686 -29.97 5.69 12.86
C GLU A 686 -30.71 4.68 11.97
N ILE A 687 -30.37 4.60 10.69
CA ILE A 687 -30.99 3.63 9.76
C ILE A 687 -30.69 2.20 10.22
N ALA A 688 -29.45 1.92 10.61
CA ALA A 688 -29.04 0.61 11.11
C ALA A 688 -29.89 0.18 12.34
N ARG A 689 -30.09 1.09 13.30
CA ARG A 689 -30.97 0.82 14.47
C ARG A 689 -32.43 0.61 14.09
N LYS A 690 -32.93 1.38 13.12
CA LYS A 690 -34.33 1.26 12.63
C LYS A 690 -34.60 -0.15 12.10
N HIS A 691 -33.62 -0.76 11.40
CA HIS A 691 -33.74 -2.07 10.79
C HIS A 691 -33.11 -3.21 11.60
N GLY A 692 -32.54 -2.93 12.77
CA GLY A 692 -31.90 -3.93 13.62
C GLY A 692 -30.63 -4.55 12.99
N VAL A 693 -29.95 -3.82 12.11
CA VAL A 693 -28.72 -4.25 11.45
C VAL A 693 -27.48 -3.59 12.09
N ALA A 694 -26.34 -4.24 11.98
CA ALA A 694 -25.06 -3.64 12.36
C ALA A 694 -24.44 -2.97 11.12
N ALA A 695 -24.20 -1.65 11.19
CA ALA A 695 -23.54 -0.92 10.12
C ALA A 695 -22.34 -0.13 10.66
N ALA A 696 -21.22 -0.18 9.96
CA ALA A 696 -20.00 0.52 10.34
C ALA A 696 -19.41 1.27 9.15
N VAL A 697 -19.10 2.57 9.34
CA VAL A 697 -18.35 3.37 8.36
C VAL A 697 -16.88 3.04 8.53
N ALA A 698 -16.31 2.32 7.55
CA ALA A 698 -14.94 1.85 7.53
C ALA A 698 -14.09 2.76 6.63
N GLU A 699 -13.18 3.51 7.25
CA GLU A 699 -12.19 4.32 6.56
C GLU A 699 -10.89 3.50 6.39
N VAL A 700 -10.09 3.85 5.39
CA VAL A 700 -8.74 3.30 5.27
C VAL A 700 -7.87 3.89 6.38
N PRO A 701 -7.33 3.07 7.31
CA PRO A 701 -6.55 3.58 8.43
C PRO A 701 -5.21 4.17 7.95
N PRO A 702 -4.64 5.11 8.70
CA PRO A 702 -3.29 5.57 8.42
C PRO A 702 -2.27 4.49 8.80
N GLY A 703 -1.51 4.02 7.83
CA GLY A 703 -0.53 2.95 8.03
C GLY A 703 -1.11 1.54 7.88
N PRO A 704 -0.36 0.51 8.27
CA PRO A 704 -0.82 -0.87 8.11
C PRO A 704 -2.06 -1.12 8.96
N PRO A 705 -3.11 -1.73 8.37
CA PRO A 705 -4.34 -2.01 9.08
C PRO A 705 -4.13 -3.07 10.16
N VAL A 706 -4.98 -3.00 11.17
CA VAL A 706 -5.07 -4.00 12.24
C VAL A 706 -6.46 -4.63 12.22
N LEU A 707 -6.60 -5.84 12.75
CA LEU A 707 -7.90 -6.54 12.80
C LEU A 707 -8.95 -5.68 13.52
N GLN A 708 -8.61 -5.14 14.68
CA GLN A 708 -9.43 -4.19 15.43
C GLN A 708 -8.53 -3.15 16.12
N THR A 709 -9.04 -1.94 16.31
CA THR A 709 -8.29 -0.86 16.99
C THR A 709 -8.23 -1.09 18.51
N ILE A 710 -9.31 -1.60 19.08
CA ILE A 710 -9.43 -1.94 20.51
C ILE A 710 -10.01 -3.35 20.58
N VAL A 711 -9.33 -4.24 21.28
CA VAL A 711 -9.75 -5.63 21.50
C VAL A 711 -9.82 -5.91 22.98
N ALA A 712 -10.97 -6.35 23.45
CA ALA A 712 -11.15 -6.86 24.79
C ALA A 712 -11.11 -8.40 24.75
N GLU A 713 -10.06 -8.99 25.27
CA GLU A 713 -9.93 -10.45 25.38
C GLU A 713 -10.52 -10.93 26.70
N ILE A 714 -11.47 -11.86 26.61
CA ILE A 714 -12.21 -12.34 27.76
C ILE A 714 -11.89 -13.82 27.97
N TYR A 715 -11.33 -14.14 29.14
CA TYR A 715 -10.96 -15.47 29.53
C TYR A 715 -11.91 -16.01 30.60
N GLY A 716 -12.19 -17.28 30.58
CA GLY A 716 -13.07 -17.94 31.55
C GLY A 716 -13.06 -19.47 31.40
N PRO A 717 -13.56 -20.19 32.41
CA PRO A 717 -13.49 -21.65 32.45
C PRO A 717 -14.35 -22.35 31.39
N ASP A 718 -15.46 -21.74 30.99
CA ASP A 718 -16.40 -22.29 30.03
C ASP A 718 -16.97 -21.22 29.08
N ASP A 719 -17.56 -21.64 27.96
CA ASP A 719 -18.07 -20.78 26.92
C ASP A 719 -19.24 -19.89 27.39
N ALA A 720 -20.10 -20.42 28.25
CA ALA A 720 -21.28 -19.71 28.74
C ALA A 720 -20.86 -18.52 29.61
N SER A 721 -19.90 -18.72 30.52
CA SER A 721 -19.34 -17.67 31.35
C SER A 721 -18.62 -16.61 30.54
N ARG A 722 -17.83 -17.00 29.54
CA ARG A 722 -17.14 -16.07 28.63
C ARG A 722 -18.12 -15.22 27.84
N LEU A 723 -19.15 -15.84 27.26
CA LEU A 723 -20.17 -15.15 26.47
C LEU A 723 -20.99 -14.19 27.34
N ALA A 724 -21.40 -14.60 28.54
CA ALA A 724 -22.13 -13.74 29.46
C ALA A 724 -21.30 -12.51 29.87
N LEU A 725 -20.00 -12.70 30.14
CA LEU A 725 -19.10 -11.60 30.48
C LEU A 725 -18.85 -10.70 29.25
N ALA A 726 -18.68 -11.28 28.05
CA ALA A 726 -18.49 -10.53 26.82
C ALA A 726 -19.71 -9.63 26.53
N THR A 727 -20.92 -10.13 26.73
CA THR A 727 -22.16 -9.36 26.58
C THR A 727 -22.19 -8.17 27.54
N ARG A 728 -21.82 -8.39 28.80
CA ARG A 728 -21.76 -7.29 29.79
C ARG A 728 -20.69 -6.25 29.47
N VAL A 729 -19.50 -6.68 29.00
CA VAL A 729 -18.42 -5.76 28.57
C VAL A 729 -18.85 -4.96 27.36
N LYS A 730 -19.64 -5.53 26.44
CA LYS A 730 -20.18 -4.83 25.29
C LYS A 730 -21.22 -3.76 25.66
N GLU A 731 -21.95 -3.94 26.75
CA GLU A 731 -22.97 -3.01 27.24
C GLU A 731 -22.37 -1.80 27.98
N ILE A 732 -21.11 -1.90 28.48
CA ILE A 732 -20.36 -0.82 29.12
C ILE A 732 -19.74 0.09 28.06
#